data_21d15071e46e3c0987e1cf23bf4316dc
#
_entry.id   21d15071e46e3c0987e1cf23bf4316dc
#
_cell.length_a   1.000
_cell.length_b   1.000
_cell.length_c   1.000
_cell.angle_alpha   90.00
_cell.angle_beta   90.00
_cell.angle_gamma   90.00
#
_symmetry.space_group_name_H-M   'P 1'
#
loop_
_entity.id
_entity.type
_entity.pdbx_description
1 polymer ?
#
loop_
_entity_poly.entity_id
_entity_poly.type
_entity_poly.pdbx_seq_one_letter_code
_entity_poly.pdbx_strand_id
1 'polypeptide(L)'
;PLVSAASLSHDIGKFGCRGKDAPRTPYLHYYFTWQYLAEQDLPHIAHVAANHSTWDLEFENLPIESLLLIYADFRVRALRDEAGKEFTRIYSLADSYSIILSKLADVTPEKHRRYATVYAKLRDFESFLASRGVSPDMAVQEALAVTPKAPALCTGEEAISGLRHLTFDNSLRLMDTFSTDASFEQLLEQAKSEKNLQRIRTYLRLFEEYNSYMPRHSKRMTLNFLYELLMHREGDVRRRAARLMGRILANSGPSYRKELPADAPATAYAPTLMGYFAEAERLWDEEIQLCLHPDRKISPKHAQRIADSLKVITESLFSVCSDYDAQIMARPLLRRLPEAQEEEREALVSALTHVPVSALEPESLSTLLETLTDLLQTGDVPLQLTIFRCFQAMLEQSPALSARLEPVLARLDAGDSFAVSYERTVLLNRHCGHQDPLPQADSSELFLSNLKNALHWTVKLVHIDLLRNLAQANPSEAFHTAMHFSNLLSVSEHLPVREYAGAALLSLTPYLTVDQRNEIVVDLTRELETGQEQISYYIPPFLGRLVCQMPDKELIEGVDYLDELIHGGSTRAASAALHTLGAMMTEPQGCKRAAVFGRVLGLLLTGIAHYDPLIHQTALTVLCRSIFGNPEISQDVRRDCLVRTGKKLLCLLEEPAKDSLTFYNHAAMLNHLYRLIVSCEVGGTELRFPEPRPVAFFPGTFDPFSAGHKEIVRAIHGMGLEVYLAIDEFSWSKRTIPKLLRRKMAAISVADLWDVYLFPDNMPINIASPEDLAALAGKFPGRELYLAAGSDVIFGASAYQTEAPG
;
A
#
# COMPACT_ATOMS: atom_id res chain seq x y z
N PRO A 1 22.05 -27.19 1.96
CA PRO A 1 21.34 -28.48 1.92
C PRO A 1 19.89 -28.34 1.46
N LEU A 2 19.13 -27.36 2.00
CA LEU A 2 17.71 -27.17 1.67
C LEU A 2 17.50 -26.86 0.17
N VAL A 3 18.24 -25.88 -0.37
CA VAL A 3 18.17 -25.53 -1.81
C VAL A 3 18.56 -26.72 -2.68
N SER A 4 19.63 -27.46 -2.33
CA SER A 4 20.03 -28.63 -3.11
C SER A 4 18.97 -29.72 -3.11
N ALA A 5 18.34 -30.00 -1.96
CA ALA A 5 17.25 -30.98 -1.86
C ALA A 5 16.01 -30.50 -2.67
N ALA A 6 15.65 -29.23 -2.55
CA ALA A 6 14.56 -28.63 -3.33
C ALA A 6 14.84 -28.67 -4.84
N SER A 7 16.08 -28.38 -5.27
CA SER A 7 16.48 -28.44 -6.70
C SER A 7 16.40 -29.84 -7.27
N LEU A 8 16.71 -30.86 -6.49
CA LEU A 8 16.62 -32.26 -6.93
C LEU A 8 15.16 -32.75 -7.03
N SER A 9 14.24 -32.14 -6.31
CA SER A 9 12.85 -32.59 -6.19
C SER A 9 11.81 -31.64 -6.76
N HIS A 10 12.21 -30.44 -7.26
CA HIS A 10 11.26 -29.41 -7.69
C HIS A 10 10.28 -29.87 -8.77
N ASP A 11 10.71 -30.73 -9.65
CA ASP A 11 9.96 -31.26 -10.78
C ASP A 11 9.30 -32.62 -10.54
N ILE A 12 9.41 -33.18 -9.33
CA ILE A 12 8.91 -34.53 -9.03
C ILE A 12 7.40 -34.66 -9.27
N GLY A 13 6.68 -33.57 -9.13
CA GLY A 13 5.24 -33.52 -9.39
C GLY A 13 4.84 -33.77 -10.84
N LYS A 14 5.77 -33.67 -11.80
CA LYS A 14 5.51 -34.05 -13.20
C LYS A 14 5.08 -35.50 -13.35
N PHE A 15 5.57 -36.39 -12.50
CA PHE A 15 5.15 -37.76 -12.46
C PHE A 15 3.72 -38.01 -11.97
N GLY A 16 3.17 -37.04 -11.23
CA GLY A 16 1.77 -37.01 -10.78
C GLY A 16 0.78 -36.59 -11.86
N CYS A 17 1.23 -35.85 -12.87
CA CYS A 17 0.40 -35.35 -13.96
C CYS A 17 0.14 -36.45 -15.00
N ARG A 18 -0.92 -37.24 -14.80
CA ARG A 18 -1.27 -38.38 -15.65
C ARG A 18 -2.68 -38.26 -16.23
N GLY A 19 -2.95 -39.00 -17.31
CA GLY A 19 -4.28 -39.03 -17.90
C GLY A 19 -4.75 -37.63 -18.35
N LYS A 20 -5.85 -37.17 -17.77
CA LYS A 20 -6.44 -35.86 -18.08
C LYS A 20 -5.57 -34.67 -17.66
N ASP A 21 -4.67 -34.89 -16.70
CA ASP A 21 -3.79 -33.85 -16.20
C ASP A 21 -2.47 -33.75 -16.97
N ALA A 22 -2.14 -34.70 -17.83
CA ALA A 22 -0.90 -34.67 -18.60
C ALA A 22 -0.72 -33.40 -19.46
N PRO A 23 -1.74 -32.88 -20.17
CA PRO A 23 -1.62 -31.62 -20.90
C PRO A 23 -1.42 -30.39 -19.99
N ARG A 24 -1.74 -30.53 -18.71
CA ARG A 24 -1.68 -29.46 -17.69
C ARG A 24 -0.44 -29.54 -16.81
N THR A 25 0.51 -30.40 -17.12
CA THR A 25 1.76 -30.54 -16.38
C THR A 25 2.43 -29.21 -16.05
N PRO A 26 2.53 -28.22 -16.96
CA PRO A 26 3.16 -26.94 -16.67
C PRO A 26 2.54 -26.18 -15.49
N TYR A 27 1.27 -26.42 -15.18
CA TYR A 27 0.52 -25.74 -14.13
C TYR A 27 0.35 -26.60 -12.87
N LEU A 28 0.17 -27.91 -13.03
CA LEU A 28 -0.21 -28.80 -11.95
C LEU A 28 0.96 -29.43 -11.21
N HIS A 29 2.16 -29.54 -11.84
CA HIS A 29 3.28 -30.23 -11.22
C HIS A 29 3.72 -29.60 -9.90
N TYR A 30 3.53 -28.29 -9.68
CA TYR A 30 3.81 -27.60 -8.43
C TYR A 30 2.99 -28.16 -7.26
N TYR A 31 1.70 -28.42 -7.49
CA TYR A 31 0.79 -28.97 -6.49
C TYR A 31 1.12 -30.43 -6.18
N PHE A 32 1.40 -31.23 -7.19
CA PHE A 32 1.84 -32.61 -7.01
C PHE A 32 3.21 -32.68 -6.33
N THR A 33 4.13 -31.76 -6.62
CA THR A 33 5.40 -31.64 -5.91
C THR A 33 5.17 -31.38 -4.42
N TRP A 34 4.33 -30.41 -4.10
CA TRP A 34 3.96 -30.12 -2.72
C TRP A 34 3.37 -31.34 -2.03
N GLN A 35 2.36 -31.95 -2.64
CA GLN A 35 1.67 -33.09 -2.06
C GLN A 35 2.64 -34.26 -1.77
N TYR A 36 3.42 -34.62 -2.77
CA TYR A 36 4.35 -35.76 -2.61
C TYR A 36 5.35 -35.50 -1.48
N LEU A 37 5.96 -34.34 -1.44
CA LEU A 37 6.98 -34.01 -0.44
C LEU A 37 6.36 -33.83 0.97
N ALA A 38 5.15 -33.32 1.06
CA ALA A 38 4.42 -33.23 2.33
C ALA A 38 4.04 -34.62 2.88
N GLU A 39 3.61 -35.54 2.02
CA GLU A 39 3.33 -36.93 2.37
C GLU A 39 4.59 -37.71 2.84
N GLN A 40 5.79 -37.27 2.41
CA GLN A 40 7.07 -37.79 2.87
C GLN A 40 7.61 -37.09 4.13
N ASP A 41 6.81 -36.27 4.81
CA ASP A 41 7.19 -35.49 5.99
C ASP A 41 8.36 -34.51 5.72
N LEU A 42 8.38 -33.92 4.53
CA LEU A 42 9.40 -32.95 4.08
C LEU A 42 8.79 -31.55 3.79
N PRO A 43 8.02 -30.93 4.72
CA PRO A 43 7.23 -29.74 4.45
C PRO A 43 8.10 -28.52 4.06
N HIS A 44 9.29 -28.36 4.60
CA HIS A 44 10.19 -27.27 4.25
C HIS A 44 10.74 -27.41 2.80
N ILE A 45 11.09 -28.62 2.39
CA ILE A 45 11.50 -28.88 1.00
C ILE A 45 10.30 -28.69 0.07
N ALA A 46 9.12 -29.16 0.47
CA ALA A 46 7.87 -28.97 -0.27
C ALA A 46 7.57 -27.48 -0.51
N HIS A 47 7.75 -26.64 0.52
CA HIS A 47 7.51 -25.21 0.43
C HIS A 47 8.45 -24.52 -0.57
N VAL A 48 9.75 -24.83 -0.52
CA VAL A 48 10.73 -24.27 -1.46
C VAL A 48 10.51 -24.81 -2.87
N ALA A 49 10.39 -26.12 -3.02
CA ALA A 49 10.28 -26.77 -4.31
C ALA A 49 8.99 -26.44 -5.05
N ALA A 50 7.86 -26.33 -4.36
CA ALA A 50 6.58 -25.98 -4.99
C ALA A 50 6.49 -24.50 -5.40
N ASN A 51 7.33 -23.64 -4.86
CA ASN A 51 7.36 -22.21 -5.18
C ASN A 51 8.51 -21.85 -6.16
N HIS A 52 8.76 -22.69 -7.15
CA HIS A 52 9.80 -22.43 -8.17
C HIS A 52 9.26 -21.86 -9.49
N SER A 53 7.98 -21.51 -9.55
CA SER A 53 7.40 -20.90 -10.73
C SER A 53 7.86 -19.47 -10.90
N THR A 54 8.11 -19.05 -12.14
CA THR A 54 8.35 -17.64 -12.47
C THR A 54 7.17 -16.75 -12.07
N TRP A 55 5.96 -17.27 -12.03
CA TRP A 55 4.77 -16.57 -11.53
C TRP A 55 4.87 -16.22 -10.06
N ASP A 56 5.52 -17.04 -9.25
CA ASP A 56 5.71 -16.79 -7.83
C ASP A 56 6.57 -15.54 -7.57
N LEU A 57 7.50 -15.21 -8.45
CA LEU A 57 8.30 -13.99 -8.35
C LEU A 57 7.50 -12.69 -8.51
N GLU A 58 6.35 -12.74 -9.13
CA GLU A 58 5.48 -11.57 -9.23
C GLU A 58 4.99 -11.11 -7.86
N PHE A 59 4.84 -12.03 -6.94
CA PHE A 59 4.34 -11.76 -5.59
C PHE A 59 5.41 -11.32 -4.58
N GLU A 60 6.67 -11.24 -4.98
CA GLU A 60 7.79 -10.69 -4.16
C GLU A 60 8.11 -11.43 -2.86
N ASN A 61 7.49 -12.56 -2.58
CA ASN A 61 7.37 -13.14 -1.26
C ASN A 61 7.74 -14.60 -1.20
N LEU A 62 8.81 -14.96 -1.82
CA LEU A 62 9.33 -16.32 -1.78
C LEU A 62 10.40 -16.45 -0.70
N PRO A 63 10.60 -17.67 -0.16
CA PRO A 63 11.86 -17.99 0.49
C PRO A 63 13.01 -17.67 -0.46
N ILE A 64 14.12 -17.18 0.08
CA ILE A 64 15.31 -16.88 -0.74
C ILE A 64 15.80 -18.14 -1.49
N GLU A 65 15.58 -19.31 -0.92
CA GLU A 65 15.87 -20.60 -1.52
C GLU A 65 15.04 -20.83 -2.80
N SER A 66 13.77 -20.44 -2.80
CA SER A 66 12.93 -20.51 -4.00
C SER A 66 13.39 -19.54 -5.07
N LEU A 67 13.82 -18.34 -4.70
CA LEU A 67 14.41 -17.37 -5.64
C LEU A 67 15.67 -17.91 -6.29
N LEU A 68 16.57 -18.55 -5.51
CA LEU A 68 17.75 -19.23 -6.04
C LEU A 68 17.39 -20.36 -7.01
N LEU A 69 16.39 -21.15 -6.65
CA LEU A 69 15.90 -22.23 -7.49
C LEU A 69 15.31 -21.70 -8.81
N ILE A 70 14.45 -20.69 -8.75
CA ILE A 70 13.87 -20.05 -9.94
C ILE A 70 14.97 -19.46 -10.83
N TYR A 71 15.94 -18.77 -10.25
CA TYR A 71 17.06 -18.18 -10.98
C TYR A 71 17.89 -19.24 -11.72
N ALA A 72 18.17 -20.36 -11.07
CA ALA A 72 18.90 -21.47 -11.66
C ALA A 72 18.09 -22.15 -12.76
N ASP A 73 16.85 -22.52 -12.49
CA ASP A 73 15.95 -23.19 -13.45
C ASP A 73 15.66 -22.33 -14.67
N PHE A 74 15.56 -21.01 -14.50
CA PHE A 74 15.37 -20.07 -15.60
C PHE A 74 16.51 -20.10 -16.61
N ARG A 75 17.75 -20.37 -16.16
CA ARG A 75 18.97 -20.32 -16.97
C ARG A 75 19.44 -21.67 -17.49
N VAL A 76 19.08 -22.76 -16.84
CA VAL A 76 19.58 -24.12 -17.13
C VAL A 76 18.67 -24.81 -18.14
N ARG A 77 19.27 -25.44 -19.15
CA ARG A 77 18.55 -26.26 -20.13
C ARG A 77 19.31 -27.58 -20.38
N ALA A 78 18.57 -28.68 -20.37
CA ALA A 78 19.06 -29.95 -20.90
C ALA A 78 18.88 -29.97 -22.42
N LEU A 79 19.94 -30.23 -23.13
CA LEU A 79 19.99 -30.31 -24.59
C LEU A 79 20.50 -31.69 -24.98
N ARG A 80 20.23 -32.09 -26.24
CA ARG A 80 20.82 -33.29 -26.82
C ARG A 80 21.70 -32.90 -27.99
N ASP A 81 22.87 -33.47 -28.04
CA ASP A 81 23.77 -33.35 -29.20
C ASP A 81 23.28 -34.19 -30.37
N GLU A 82 23.98 -34.07 -31.50
CA GLU A 82 23.66 -34.84 -32.74
C GLU A 82 23.74 -36.35 -32.54
N ALA A 83 24.45 -36.83 -31.54
CA ALA A 83 24.55 -38.23 -31.18
C ALA A 83 23.47 -38.67 -30.17
N GLY A 84 22.54 -37.77 -29.79
CA GLY A 84 21.47 -38.02 -28.82
C GLY A 84 21.90 -37.99 -27.36
N LYS A 85 23.16 -37.63 -27.06
CA LYS A 85 23.68 -37.54 -25.71
C LYS A 85 23.20 -36.24 -25.04
N GLU A 86 22.66 -36.35 -23.86
CA GLU A 86 22.21 -35.22 -23.07
C GLU A 86 23.42 -34.45 -22.49
N PHE A 87 23.35 -33.10 -22.59
CA PHE A 87 24.26 -32.19 -21.90
C PHE A 87 23.49 -30.98 -21.37
N THR A 88 24.01 -30.38 -20.31
CA THR A 88 23.43 -29.22 -19.69
C THR A 88 24.10 -27.94 -20.20
N ARG A 89 23.29 -26.95 -20.59
CA ARG A 89 23.76 -25.63 -20.97
C ARG A 89 23.17 -24.58 -20.02
N ILE A 90 24.01 -23.68 -19.59
CA ILE A 90 23.64 -22.53 -18.78
C ILE A 90 23.66 -21.29 -19.69
N TYR A 91 22.54 -20.61 -19.79
CA TYR A 91 22.36 -19.42 -20.62
C TYR A 91 22.51 -18.15 -19.77
N SER A 92 22.81 -17.01 -20.43
CA SER A 92 22.61 -15.71 -19.80
C SER A 92 21.14 -15.47 -19.48
N LEU A 93 20.84 -14.55 -18.57
CA LEU A 93 19.43 -14.17 -18.31
C LEU A 93 18.73 -13.63 -19.55
N ALA A 94 19.42 -12.81 -20.34
CA ALA A 94 18.88 -12.23 -21.56
C ALA A 94 18.54 -13.30 -22.62
N ASP A 95 19.46 -14.26 -22.83
CA ASP A 95 19.21 -15.37 -23.76
C ASP A 95 18.04 -16.25 -23.27
N SER A 96 18.03 -16.56 -21.96
CA SER A 96 16.96 -17.35 -21.35
C SER A 96 15.61 -16.68 -21.48
N TYR A 97 15.53 -15.39 -21.26
CA TYR A 97 14.32 -14.59 -21.43
C TYR A 97 13.81 -14.63 -22.87
N SER A 98 14.71 -14.42 -23.84
CA SER A 98 14.37 -14.51 -25.28
C SER A 98 13.89 -15.90 -25.68
N ILE A 99 14.56 -16.95 -25.18
CA ILE A 99 14.17 -18.34 -25.45
C ILE A 99 12.78 -18.66 -24.85
N ILE A 100 12.49 -18.18 -23.63
CA ILE A 100 11.19 -18.39 -23.00
C ILE A 100 10.09 -17.71 -23.81
N LEU A 101 10.26 -16.44 -24.16
CA LEU A 101 9.29 -15.71 -24.97
C LEU A 101 9.04 -16.38 -26.32
N SER A 102 10.07 -16.92 -26.98
CA SER A 102 9.92 -17.61 -28.27
C SER A 102 9.15 -18.92 -28.17
N LYS A 103 9.07 -19.55 -27.00
CA LYS A 103 8.36 -20.81 -26.75
C LYS A 103 6.91 -20.64 -26.35
N LEU A 104 6.53 -19.43 -25.90
CA LEU A 104 5.17 -19.16 -25.51
C LEU A 104 4.30 -19.06 -26.75
N ALA A 105 3.36 -19.97 -26.89
CA ALA A 105 2.23 -19.82 -27.80
C ALA A 105 1.39 -18.65 -27.34
N ASP A 106 0.66 -17.90 -27.82
CA ASP A 106 -0.28 -16.88 -27.32
C ASP A 106 0.29 -15.94 -26.24
N VAL A 107 1.31 -15.15 -26.60
CA VAL A 107 1.85 -14.12 -25.72
C VAL A 107 0.94 -12.91 -25.73
N THR A 108 0.03 -12.82 -24.75
CA THR A 108 -0.77 -11.62 -24.53
C THR A 108 0.12 -10.48 -23.99
N PRO A 109 -0.25 -9.20 -24.18
CA PRO A 109 0.49 -8.06 -23.60
C PRO A 109 0.66 -8.17 -22.07
N GLU A 110 -0.32 -8.73 -21.39
CA GLU A 110 -0.26 -8.98 -19.94
C GLU A 110 0.78 -10.05 -19.58
N LYS A 111 0.77 -11.16 -20.30
CA LYS A 111 1.75 -12.25 -20.15
C LYS A 111 3.16 -11.75 -20.43
N HIS A 112 3.34 -10.97 -21.51
CA HIS A 112 4.62 -10.34 -21.82
C HIS A 112 5.10 -9.43 -20.69
N ARG A 113 4.22 -8.56 -20.16
CA ARG A 113 4.55 -7.66 -19.04
C ARG A 113 4.97 -8.44 -17.80
N ARG A 114 4.27 -9.53 -17.48
CA ARG A 114 4.59 -10.39 -16.35
C ARG A 114 5.99 -11.00 -16.45
N TYR A 115 6.31 -11.61 -17.61
CA TYR A 115 7.66 -12.14 -17.86
C TYR A 115 8.74 -11.06 -17.84
N ALA A 116 8.47 -9.87 -18.32
CA ALA A 116 9.39 -8.74 -18.25
C ALA A 116 9.63 -8.30 -16.81
N THR A 117 8.60 -8.30 -15.96
CA THR A 117 8.74 -8.03 -14.51
C THR A 117 9.62 -9.10 -13.82
N VAL A 118 9.39 -10.36 -14.14
CA VAL A 118 10.23 -11.47 -13.63
C VAL A 118 11.67 -11.32 -14.07
N TYR A 119 11.90 -11.04 -15.35
CA TYR A 119 13.24 -10.81 -15.88
C TYR A 119 13.95 -9.63 -15.17
N ALA A 120 13.25 -8.52 -14.94
CA ALA A 120 13.79 -7.38 -14.21
C ALA A 120 14.23 -7.76 -12.79
N LYS A 121 13.42 -8.54 -12.07
CA LYS A 121 13.76 -9.01 -10.71
C LYS A 121 14.94 -9.97 -10.70
N LEU A 122 15.02 -10.90 -11.65
CA LEU A 122 16.15 -11.81 -11.75
C LEU A 122 17.44 -11.08 -12.10
N ARG A 123 17.37 -10.02 -12.91
CA ARG A 123 18.50 -9.15 -13.21
C ARG A 123 19.00 -8.39 -11.97
N ASP A 124 18.06 -7.91 -11.13
CA ASP A 124 18.41 -7.28 -9.85
C ASP A 124 19.05 -8.27 -8.89
N PHE A 125 18.59 -9.51 -8.90
CA PHE A 125 19.22 -10.59 -8.13
C PHE A 125 20.62 -10.88 -8.63
N GLU A 126 20.85 -10.91 -9.93
CA GLU A 126 22.19 -11.06 -10.53
C GLU A 126 23.12 -9.90 -10.11
N SER A 127 22.62 -8.66 -10.16
CA SER A 127 23.35 -7.48 -9.69
C SER A 127 23.68 -7.56 -8.19
N PHE A 128 22.75 -8.06 -7.38
CA PHE A 128 22.98 -8.29 -5.96
C PHE A 128 24.09 -9.32 -5.73
N LEU A 129 24.05 -10.46 -6.42
CA LEU A 129 25.10 -11.50 -6.35
C LEU A 129 26.46 -10.93 -6.73
N ALA A 130 26.54 -10.18 -7.84
CA ALA A 130 27.76 -9.52 -8.29
C ALA A 130 28.30 -8.52 -7.23
N SER A 131 27.43 -7.74 -6.59
CA SER A 131 27.83 -6.80 -5.52
C SER A 131 28.40 -7.51 -4.30
N ARG A 132 28.08 -8.78 -4.11
CA ARG A 132 28.60 -9.64 -3.04
C ARG A 132 29.82 -10.48 -3.47
N GLY A 133 30.37 -10.21 -4.66
CA GLY A 133 31.53 -10.93 -5.20
C GLY A 133 31.21 -12.31 -5.78
N VAL A 134 29.92 -12.63 -5.98
CA VAL A 134 29.48 -13.87 -6.62
C VAL A 134 29.26 -13.63 -8.11
N SER A 135 30.09 -14.27 -8.95
CA SER A 135 29.92 -14.16 -10.39
C SER A 135 28.72 -14.99 -10.88
N PRO A 136 27.79 -14.39 -11.65
CA PRO A 136 26.75 -15.14 -12.32
C PRO A 136 27.28 -15.95 -13.53
N ASP A 137 28.47 -15.66 -13.99
CA ASP A 137 29.15 -16.38 -15.08
C ASP A 137 30.10 -17.43 -14.49
N MET A 138 29.82 -18.69 -14.78
CA MET A 138 30.63 -19.83 -14.32
C MET A 138 32.05 -19.83 -14.86
N ALA A 139 32.32 -19.11 -15.96
CA ALA A 139 33.65 -18.96 -16.55
C ALA A 139 34.53 -17.90 -15.83
N VAL A 140 33.91 -17.04 -15.01
CA VAL A 140 34.57 -15.95 -14.27
C VAL A 140 34.58 -16.27 -12.77
N GLN A 141 35.74 -16.51 -12.19
CA GLN A 141 35.85 -16.91 -10.77
C GLN A 141 35.64 -15.76 -9.78
N GLU A 142 35.87 -14.50 -10.17
CA GLU A 142 35.71 -13.34 -9.29
C GLU A 142 34.95 -12.22 -9.99
N ALA A 143 33.90 -11.74 -9.37
CA ALA A 143 33.28 -10.48 -9.74
C ALA A 143 34.01 -9.33 -9.04
N LEU A 144 34.35 -8.28 -9.79
CA LEU A 144 34.87 -7.05 -9.21
C LEU A 144 33.80 -6.41 -8.35
N ALA A 145 34.02 -6.34 -7.04
CA ALA A 145 33.15 -5.62 -6.13
C ALA A 145 33.13 -4.13 -6.52
N VAL A 146 31.97 -3.63 -6.91
CA VAL A 146 31.78 -2.21 -7.19
C VAL A 146 31.60 -1.49 -5.85
N THR A 147 32.51 -0.58 -5.53
CA THR A 147 32.35 0.30 -4.35
C THR A 147 31.18 1.25 -4.59
N PRO A 148 30.13 1.22 -3.77
CA PRO A 148 29.00 2.09 -3.95
C PRO A 148 29.40 3.57 -3.84
N LYS A 149 28.92 4.41 -4.74
CA LYS A 149 29.07 5.86 -4.69
C LYS A 149 28.27 6.42 -3.54
N ALA A 150 28.78 7.44 -2.85
CA ALA A 150 28.02 8.11 -1.78
C ALA A 150 26.69 8.67 -2.35
N PRO A 151 25.55 8.47 -1.70
CA PRO A 151 24.24 8.86 -2.22
C PRO A 151 24.13 10.30 -2.69
N ALA A 152 24.72 11.23 -1.94
CA ALA A 152 24.73 12.66 -2.27
C ALA A 152 25.45 12.96 -3.60
N LEU A 153 26.44 12.18 -3.99
CA LEU A 153 27.24 12.37 -5.22
C LEU A 153 26.69 11.61 -6.43
N CYS A 154 25.62 10.85 -6.26
CA CYS A 154 24.95 10.14 -7.35
C CYS A 154 24.24 11.12 -8.30
N THR A 155 24.19 10.78 -9.59
CA THR A 155 23.22 11.38 -10.52
C THR A 155 21.81 10.94 -10.15
N GLY A 156 20.79 11.51 -10.78
CA GLY A 156 19.41 11.06 -10.59
C GLY A 156 19.23 9.58 -10.95
N GLU A 157 19.78 9.14 -12.07
CA GLU A 157 19.74 7.74 -12.53
C GLU A 157 20.47 6.79 -11.58
N GLU A 158 21.68 7.18 -11.16
CA GLU A 158 22.45 6.40 -10.17
C GLU A 158 21.72 6.30 -8.83
N ALA A 159 21.00 7.36 -8.43
CA ALA A 159 20.21 7.36 -7.21
C ALA A 159 19.01 6.41 -7.29
N ILE A 160 18.30 6.36 -8.44
CA ILE A 160 17.23 5.39 -8.65
C ILE A 160 17.77 3.96 -8.67
N SER A 161 18.92 3.74 -9.30
CA SER A 161 19.60 2.44 -9.26
C SER A 161 20.01 2.06 -7.83
N GLY A 162 20.48 3.03 -7.04
CA GLY A 162 20.80 2.86 -5.62
C GLY A 162 19.58 2.51 -4.78
N LEU A 163 18.45 3.19 -4.98
CA LEU A 163 17.18 2.88 -4.32
C LEU A 163 16.66 1.49 -4.68
N ARG A 164 16.77 1.11 -5.95
CA ARG A 164 16.43 -0.22 -6.44
C ARG A 164 17.26 -1.30 -5.75
N HIS A 165 18.56 -1.10 -5.70
CA HIS A 165 19.49 -2.03 -5.04
C HIS A 165 19.21 -2.12 -3.52
N LEU A 166 19.04 -0.98 -2.84
CA LEU A 166 18.68 -0.94 -1.42
C LEU A 166 17.38 -1.69 -1.14
N THR A 167 16.35 -1.48 -1.97
CA THR A 167 15.07 -2.15 -1.81
C THR A 167 15.18 -3.64 -2.01
N PHE A 168 15.96 -4.06 -3.01
CA PHE A 168 16.17 -5.48 -3.29
C PHE A 168 16.94 -6.18 -2.17
N ASP A 169 18.02 -5.57 -1.65
CA ASP A 169 18.77 -6.08 -0.48
C ASP A 169 17.85 -6.24 0.74
N ASN A 170 17.01 -5.22 1.01
CA ASN A 170 16.03 -5.28 2.09
C ASN A 170 15.00 -6.41 1.87
N SER A 171 14.52 -6.60 0.65
CA SER A 171 13.57 -7.67 0.32
C SER A 171 14.16 -9.05 0.56
N LEU A 172 15.42 -9.28 0.19
CA LEU A 172 16.10 -10.55 0.45
C LEU A 172 16.24 -10.84 1.96
N ARG A 173 16.56 -9.82 2.76
CA ARG A 173 16.62 -9.95 4.22
C ARG A 173 15.27 -10.25 4.84
N LEU A 174 14.18 -9.73 4.27
CA LEU A 174 12.82 -10.05 4.70
C LEU A 174 12.40 -11.46 4.27
N MET A 175 12.75 -11.88 3.07
CA MET A 175 12.52 -13.26 2.61
C MET A 175 13.15 -14.25 3.57
N ASP A 176 14.39 -14.01 4.01
CA ASP A 176 15.06 -14.84 5.03
C ASP A 176 14.29 -14.85 6.36
N THR A 177 13.84 -13.68 6.82
CA THR A 177 13.09 -13.55 8.09
C THR A 177 11.75 -14.29 8.06
N PHE A 178 11.03 -14.23 6.94
CA PHE A 178 9.69 -14.83 6.82
C PHE A 178 9.70 -16.27 6.32
N SER A 179 10.82 -16.77 5.83
CA SER A 179 10.92 -18.13 5.27
C SER A 179 10.94 -19.23 6.34
N THR A 180 11.33 -18.89 7.58
CA THR A 180 11.41 -19.85 8.68
C THR A 180 10.28 -19.64 9.67
N ASP A 181 9.58 -20.72 10.04
CA ASP A 181 8.49 -20.67 11.02
C ASP A 181 8.97 -20.05 12.35
N ALA A 182 10.17 -20.42 12.82
CA ALA A 182 10.71 -19.92 14.08
C ALA A 182 10.90 -18.40 14.09
N SER A 183 11.42 -17.80 13.01
CA SER A 183 11.62 -16.35 12.92
C SER A 183 10.28 -15.61 12.85
N PHE A 184 9.33 -16.18 12.13
CA PHE A 184 7.99 -15.61 12.02
C PHE A 184 7.22 -15.71 13.35
N GLU A 185 7.28 -16.85 14.03
CA GLU A 185 6.68 -17.04 15.34
C GLU A 185 7.21 -16.04 16.37
N GLN A 186 8.52 -15.78 16.38
CA GLN A 186 9.10 -14.76 17.25
C GLN A 186 8.54 -13.37 16.94
N LEU A 187 8.41 -13.00 15.67
CA LEU A 187 7.83 -11.73 15.26
C LEU A 187 6.35 -11.63 15.68
N LEU A 188 5.59 -12.70 15.52
CA LEU A 188 4.19 -12.78 15.92
C LEU A 188 4.01 -12.65 17.44
N GLU A 189 4.87 -13.29 18.24
CA GLU A 189 4.85 -13.17 19.68
C GLU A 189 5.21 -11.74 20.15
N GLN A 190 6.13 -11.07 19.47
CA GLN A 190 6.40 -9.66 19.69
C GLN A 190 5.16 -8.81 19.41
N ALA A 191 4.46 -9.08 18.29
CA ALA A 191 3.23 -8.37 17.93
C ALA A 191 2.10 -8.60 18.95
N LYS A 192 1.94 -9.82 19.45
CA LYS A 192 0.95 -10.17 20.50
C LYS A 192 1.21 -9.47 21.81
N SER A 193 2.48 -9.31 22.19
CA SER A 193 2.88 -8.68 23.44
C SER A 193 2.90 -7.15 23.38
N GLU A 194 2.77 -6.57 22.18
CA GLU A 194 2.88 -5.12 21.96
C GLU A 194 1.66 -4.38 22.51
N LYS A 195 1.91 -3.31 23.24
CA LYS A 195 0.89 -2.43 23.83
C LYS A 195 0.85 -1.04 23.21
N ASN A 196 1.93 -0.65 22.54
CA ASN A 196 1.98 0.64 21.87
C ASN A 196 1.16 0.56 20.58
N LEU A 197 0.13 1.38 20.49
CA LEU A 197 -0.84 1.38 19.42
C LEU A 197 -0.19 1.60 18.05
N GLN A 198 0.80 2.48 17.96
CA GLN A 198 1.47 2.75 16.68
C GLN A 198 2.33 1.58 16.22
N ARG A 199 2.96 0.87 17.16
CA ARG A 199 3.71 -0.34 16.83
C ARG A 199 2.79 -1.49 16.44
N ILE A 200 1.61 -1.64 17.07
CA ILE A 200 0.57 -2.58 16.64
C ILE A 200 0.19 -2.30 15.17
N ARG A 201 -0.06 -1.05 14.82
CA ARG A 201 -0.35 -0.63 13.43
C ARG A 201 0.78 -0.95 12.48
N THR A 202 2.02 -0.83 12.92
CA THR A 202 3.20 -1.19 12.12
C THR A 202 3.28 -2.69 11.88
N TYR A 203 3.05 -3.52 12.90
CA TYR A 203 2.96 -4.99 12.72
C TYR A 203 1.85 -5.39 11.76
N LEU A 204 0.67 -4.80 11.88
CA LEU A 204 -0.43 -5.08 10.96
C LEU A 204 -0.08 -4.71 9.50
N ARG A 205 0.58 -3.58 9.27
CA ARG A 205 1.08 -3.22 7.94
C ARG A 205 2.11 -4.21 7.42
N LEU A 206 3.04 -4.61 8.27
CA LEU A 206 4.06 -5.58 7.93
C LEU A 206 3.43 -6.92 7.51
N PHE A 207 2.50 -7.43 8.29
CA PHE A 207 1.78 -8.65 7.95
C PHE A 207 0.92 -8.49 6.68
N GLU A 208 0.35 -7.31 6.45
CA GLU A 208 -0.38 -7.01 5.22
C GLU A 208 0.51 -7.07 3.98
N GLU A 209 1.73 -6.54 4.03
CA GLU A 209 2.67 -6.58 2.91
C GLU A 209 3.23 -7.99 2.66
N TYR A 210 3.35 -8.81 3.70
CA TYR A 210 4.03 -10.10 3.60
C TYR A 210 3.16 -11.34 3.86
N ASN A 211 1.83 -11.20 3.90
CA ASN A 211 0.92 -12.32 4.18
C ASN A 211 1.01 -13.46 3.15
N SER A 212 1.33 -13.16 1.91
CA SER A 212 1.46 -14.16 0.86
C SER A 212 2.65 -15.11 1.04
N TYR A 213 3.68 -14.70 1.82
CA TYR A 213 4.86 -15.53 2.13
C TYR A 213 4.65 -16.51 3.23
N MET A 214 3.71 -16.19 4.10
CA MET A 214 3.50 -17.00 5.29
C MET A 214 3.21 -18.43 4.90
N PRO A 215 3.93 -19.44 5.45
CA PRO A 215 3.54 -20.82 5.36
C PRO A 215 2.13 -21.01 5.94
N ARG A 216 1.46 -22.11 5.59
CA ARG A 216 0.08 -22.37 6.05
C ARG A 216 -0.09 -22.31 7.57
N HIS A 217 0.87 -22.88 8.30
CA HIS A 217 0.87 -22.84 9.76
C HIS A 217 0.91 -21.39 10.29
N SER A 218 1.84 -20.58 9.77
CA SER A 218 1.98 -19.17 10.13
C SER A 218 0.74 -18.33 9.78
N LYS A 219 0.07 -18.63 8.65
CA LYS A 219 -1.21 -17.99 8.30
C LYS A 219 -2.29 -18.25 9.35
N ARG A 220 -2.44 -19.52 9.79
CA ARG A 220 -3.42 -19.88 10.83
C ARG A 220 -3.11 -19.18 12.16
N MET A 221 -1.86 -19.19 12.59
CA MET A 221 -1.45 -18.48 13.81
C MET A 221 -1.72 -16.97 13.72
N THR A 222 -1.51 -16.38 12.55
CA THR A 222 -1.79 -14.97 12.30
C THR A 222 -3.29 -14.71 12.33
N LEU A 223 -4.13 -15.54 11.73
CA LEU A 223 -5.59 -15.42 11.80
C LEU A 223 -6.07 -15.41 13.24
N ASN A 224 -5.59 -16.34 14.08
CA ASN A 224 -5.93 -16.37 15.51
C ASN A 224 -5.55 -15.05 16.22
N PHE A 225 -4.37 -14.51 15.93
CA PHE A 225 -3.95 -13.21 16.48
C PHE A 225 -4.83 -12.06 16.01
N LEU A 226 -5.17 -12.04 14.73
CA LEU A 226 -6.03 -11.01 14.16
C LEU A 226 -7.46 -11.07 14.70
N TYR A 227 -7.98 -12.27 14.92
CA TYR A 227 -9.28 -12.47 15.56
C TYR A 227 -9.33 -11.81 16.95
N GLU A 228 -8.26 -11.93 17.76
CA GLU A 228 -8.17 -11.21 19.02
C GLU A 228 -8.25 -9.68 18.85
N LEU A 229 -7.65 -9.16 17.79
CA LEU A 229 -7.68 -7.74 17.50
C LEU A 229 -9.03 -7.22 16.99
N LEU A 230 -9.96 -8.09 16.58
CA LEU A 230 -11.34 -7.68 16.27
C LEU A 230 -12.09 -7.14 17.50
N MET A 231 -11.64 -7.46 18.70
CA MET A 231 -12.15 -6.89 19.95
C MET A 231 -11.42 -5.64 20.41
N HIS A 232 -10.37 -5.22 19.70
CA HIS A 232 -9.56 -4.08 20.13
C HIS A 232 -10.39 -2.81 20.27
N ARG A 233 -10.08 -1.97 21.25
CA ARG A 233 -10.84 -0.73 21.49
C ARG A 233 -10.82 0.25 20.31
N GLU A 234 -9.70 0.31 19.58
CA GLU A 234 -9.51 1.20 18.44
C GLU A 234 -10.13 0.63 17.15
N GLY A 235 -11.01 1.41 16.52
CA GLY A 235 -11.75 0.97 15.33
C GLY A 235 -10.88 0.71 14.12
N ASP A 236 -9.83 1.51 13.93
CA ASP A 236 -8.89 1.33 12.81
C ASP A 236 -8.05 0.06 12.96
N VAL A 237 -7.69 -0.33 14.18
CA VAL A 237 -6.99 -1.61 14.45
C VAL A 237 -7.90 -2.78 14.09
N ARG A 238 -9.18 -2.77 14.55
CA ARG A 238 -10.15 -3.82 14.19
C ARG A 238 -10.31 -3.95 12.68
N ARG A 239 -10.50 -2.82 11.99
CA ARG A 239 -10.68 -2.80 10.53
C ARG A 239 -9.44 -3.33 9.79
N ARG A 240 -8.23 -2.93 10.21
CA ARG A 240 -6.98 -3.44 9.61
C ARG A 240 -6.82 -4.93 9.85
N ALA A 241 -7.11 -5.40 11.05
CA ALA A 241 -7.12 -6.83 11.36
C ALA A 241 -8.10 -7.59 10.46
N ALA A 242 -9.34 -7.14 10.35
CA ALA A 242 -10.36 -7.74 9.48
C ALA A 242 -9.94 -7.76 8.00
N ARG A 243 -9.39 -6.67 7.47
CA ARG A 243 -8.86 -6.63 6.10
C ARG A 243 -7.74 -7.63 5.88
N LEU A 244 -6.82 -7.71 6.83
CA LEU A 244 -5.71 -8.64 6.74
C LEU A 244 -6.17 -10.09 6.82
N MET A 245 -7.18 -10.39 7.65
CA MET A 245 -7.82 -11.72 7.67
C MET A 245 -8.35 -12.10 6.27
N GLY A 246 -9.10 -11.20 5.64
CA GLY A 246 -9.63 -11.42 4.28
C GLY A 246 -8.53 -11.71 3.25
N ARG A 247 -7.42 -10.97 3.30
CA ARG A 247 -6.27 -11.20 2.41
C ARG A 247 -5.59 -12.55 2.67
N ILE A 248 -5.38 -12.90 3.93
CA ILE A 248 -4.78 -14.20 4.30
C ILE A 248 -5.66 -15.35 3.81
N LEU A 249 -6.98 -15.23 3.95
CA LEU A 249 -7.94 -16.22 3.49
C LEU A 249 -7.90 -16.35 1.95
N ALA A 250 -7.91 -15.23 1.22
CA ALA A 250 -7.77 -15.21 -0.22
C ALA A 250 -6.46 -15.89 -0.69
N ASN A 251 -5.36 -15.62 0.02
CA ASN A 251 -4.06 -16.19 -0.28
C ASN A 251 -3.90 -17.65 0.20
N SER A 252 -4.92 -18.25 0.75
CA SER A 252 -4.94 -19.65 1.16
C SER A 252 -5.43 -20.58 0.06
N GLY A 253 -6.05 -20.04 -0.99
CA GLY A 253 -6.47 -20.79 -2.18
C GLY A 253 -5.28 -21.21 -3.06
N PRO A 254 -5.37 -22.34 -3.75
CA PRO A 254 -4.29 -22.84 -4.60
C PRO A 254 -4.11 -22.03 -5.89
N SER A 255 -5.16 -21.45 -6.46
CA SER A 255 -5.10 -20.67 -7.70
C SER A 255 -4.45 -19.30 -7.52
N TYR A 256 -4.24 -18.87 -6.30
CA TYR A 256 -3.66 -17.58 -5.99
C TYR A 256 -2.27 -17.35 -6.60
N ARG A 257 -1.42 -18.39 -6.63
CA ARG A 257 -0.01 -18.25 -7.05
C ARG A 257 0.29 -18.85 -8.41
N LYS A 258 -0.60 -19.67 -8.96
CA LYS A 258 -0.32 -20.44 -10.18
C LYS A 258 -1.28 -20.03 -11.28
N GLU A 259 -0.75 -19.89 -12.48
CA GLU A 259 -1.58 -19.71 -13.66
C GLU A 259 -2.35 -21.00 -13.92
N LEU A 260 -3.68 -20.92 -13.83
CA LEU A 260 -4.55 -22.01 -14.26
C LEU A 260 -5.13 -21.66 -15.63
N PRO A 261 -5.25 -22.64 -16.54
CA PRO A 261 -5.90 -22.42 -17.82
C PRO A 261 -7.31 -21.89 -17.61
N ALA A 262 -7.67 -20.76 -18.29
CA ALA A 262 -8.98 -20.15 -18.16
C ALA A 262 -10.14 -21.06 -18.60
N ASP A 263 -9.85 -22.04 -19.44
CA ASP A 263 -10.80 -23.02 -19.98
C ASP A 263 -10.92 -24.29 -19.13
N ALA A 264 -10.19 -24.40 -18.03
CA ALA A 264 -10.24 -25.58 -17.16
C ALA A 264 -11.38 -25.43 -16.14
N PRO A 265 -12.49 -26.18 -16.31
CA PRO A 265 -13.57 -26.14 -15.33
C PRO A 265 -13.10 -26.71 -13.99
N ALA A 266 -13.67 -26.19 -12.88
CA ALA A 266 -13.35 -26.59 -11.52
C ALA A 266 -13.40 -28.11 -11.30
N THR A 267 -14.34 -28.78 -11.96
CA THR A 267 -14.56 -30.24 -11.91
C THR A 267 -13.47 -31.06 -12.62
N ALA A 268 -12.59 -30.41 -13.39
CA ALA A 268 -11.55 -31.09 -14.12
C ALA A 268 -10.20 -31.19 -13.38
N TYR A 269 -10.13 -30.68 -12.17
CA TYR A 269 -8.91 -30.72 -11.37
C TYR A 269 -8.68 -32.10 -10.75
N ALA A 270 -7.41 -32.42 -10.57
CA ALA A 270 -7.00 -33.61 -9.84
C ALA A 270 -7.57 -33.59 -8.41
N PRO A 271 -7.80 -34.73 -7.81
CA PRO A 271 -8.25 -34.85 -6.40
C PRO A 271 -7.39 -34.03 -5.42
N THR A 272 -6.11 -33.89 -5.71
CA THR A 272 -5.16 -33.06 -4.96
C THR A 272 -5.55 -31.60 -4.88
N LEU A 273 -5.91 -30.98 -6.01
CA LEU A 273 -6.38 -29.59 -6.03
C LEU A 273 -7.70 -29.43 -5.30
N MET A 274 -8.60 -30.41 -5.44
CA MET A 274 -9.85 -30.42 -4.67
C MET A 274 -9.60 -30.42 -3.16
N GLY A 275 -8.56 -31.10 -2.69
CA GLY A 275 -8.14 -31.05 -1.29
C GLY A 275 -7.71 -29.66 -0.82
N TYR A 276 -6.98 -28.92 -1.64
CA TYR A 276 -6.60 -27.55 -1.31
C TYR A 276 -7.78 -26.59 -1.26
N PHE A 277 -8.71 -26.74 -2.20
CA PHE A 277 -9.93 -25.94 -2.19
C PHE A 277 -10.80 -26.24 -0.99
N ALA A 278 -10.96 -27.50 -0.64
CA ALA A 278 -11.71 -27.91 0.54
C ALA A 278 -11.09 -27.36 1.85
N GLU A 279 -9.77 -27.31 1.93
CA GLU A 279 -9.07 -26.72 3.09
C GLU A 279 -9.28 -25.22 3.17
N ALA A 280 -9.17 -24.48 2.05
CA ALA A 280 -9.40 -23.04 2.02
C ALA A 280 -10.87 -22.72 2.36
N GLU A 281 -11.83 -23.46 1.80
CA GLU A 281 -13.25 -23.33 2.13
C GLU A 281 -13.51 -23.61 3.61
N ARG A 282 -12.92 -24.69 4.17
CA ARG A 282 -13.06 -25.03 5.59
C ARG A 282 -12.48 -23.94 6.50
N LEU A 283 -11.29 -23.44 6.18
CA LEU A 283 -10.67 -22.36 6.95
C LEU A 283 -11.55 -21.12 6.97
N TRP A 284 -12.13 -20.76 5.83
CA TRP A 284 -13.06 -19.64 5.74
C TRP A 284 -14.36 -19.90 6.51
N ASP A 285 -14.91 -21.09 6.42
CA ASP A 285 -16.11 -21.48 7.16
C ASP A 285 -15.90 -21.45 8.69
N GLU A 286 -14.70 -21.86 9.15
CA GLU A 286 -14.28 -21.75 10.56
C GLU A 286 -14.25 -20.27 11.01
N GLU A 287 -13.68 -19.35 10.19
CA GLU A 287 -13.63 -17.94 10.54
C GLU A 287 -15.01 -17.27 10.55
N ILE A 288 -15.91 -17.64 9.63
CA ILE A 288 -17.30 -17.19 9.67
C ILE A 288 -17.96 -17.66 10.97
N GLN A 289 -17.78 -18.94 11.33
CA GLN A 289 -18.32 -19.51 12.56
C GLN A 289 -17.84 -18.73 13.79
N LEU A 290 -16.54 -18.43 13.88
CA LEU A 290 -15.98 -17.66 14.98
C LEU A 290 -16.51 -16.22 15.04
N CYS A 291 -16.76 -15.61 13.88
CA CYS A 291 -17.32 -14.26 13.82
C CYS A 291 -18.80 -14.22 14.29
N LEU A 292 -19.58 -15.23 13.98
CA LEU A 292 -20.99 -15.31 14.37
C LEU A 292 -21.16 -15.89 15.80
N HIS A 293 -20.38 -16.89 16.13
CA HIS A 293 -20.42 -17.60 17.42
C HIS A 293 -19.04 -17.66 18.05
N PRO A 294 -18.62 -16.60 18.76
CA PRO A 294 -17.35 -16.60 19.46
C PRO A 294 -17.20 -17.80 20.41
N ASP A 295 -16.05 -18.45 20.37
CA ASP A 295 -15.71 -19.64 21.14
C ASP A 295 -15.61 -19.42 22.65
N ARG A 296 -15.73 -18.17 23.09
CA ARG A 296 -15.61 -17.75 24.48
C ARG A 296 -16.70 -16.74 24.88
N LYS A 297 -16.92 -16.63 26.19
CA LYS A 297 -17.88 -15.70 26.73
C LYS A 297 -17.36 -14.24 26.63
N ILE A 298 -17.97 -13.45 25.78
CA ILE A 298 -17.65 -12.04 25.56
C ILE A 298 -18.88 -11.17 25.77
N SER A 299 -18.70 -9.85 25.93
CA SER A 299 -19.85 -8.94 26.04
C SER A 299 -20.61 -8.84 24.71
N PRO A 300 -21.92 -8.58 24.74
CA PRO A 300 -22.70 -8.38 23.51
C PRO A 300 -22.11 -7.33 22.57
N LYS A 301 -21.56 -6.25 23.11
CA LYS A 301 -20.87 -5.20 22.32
C LYS A 301 -19.65 -5.73 21.57
N HIS A 302 -18.89 -6.66 22.17
CA HIS A 302 -17.74 -7.28 21.48
C HIS A 302 -18.21 -8.31 20.45
N ALA A 303 -19.24 -9.10 20.78
CA ALA A 303 -19.83 -10.04 19.82
C ALA A 303 -20.31 -9.31 18.55
N GLN A 304 -21.04 -8.23 18.72
CA GLN A 304 -21.49 -7.39 17.61
C GLN A 304 -20.33 -6.85 16.78
N ARG A 305 -19.26 -6.35 17.42
CA ARG A 305 -18.06 -5.84 16.71
C ARG A 305 -17.36 -6.91 15.88
N ILE A 306 -17.33 -8.14 16.38
CA ILE A 306 -16.74 -9.27 15.65
C ILE A 306 -17.64 -9.62 14.45
N ALA A 307 -18.96 -9.73 14.65
CA ALA A 307 -19.92 -9.98 13.58
C ALA A 307 -19.87 -8.89 12.50
N ASP A 308 -19.82 -7.61 12.88
CA ASP A 308 -19.68 -6.47 11.96
C ASP A 308 -18.37 -6.53 11.15
N SER A 309 -17.33 -7.17 11.69
CA SER A 309 -16.05 -7.34 11.00
C SER A 309 -16.14 -8.30 9.83
N LEU A 310 -17.14 -9.20 9.81
CA LEU A 310 -17.36 -10.17 8.73
C LEU A 310 -17.49 -9.47 7.36
N LYS A 311 -18.18 -8.35 7.29
CA LYS A 311 -18.29 -7.52 6.09
C LYS A 311 -16.92 -7.11 5.57
N VAL A 312 -16.06 -6.60 6.44
CA VAL A 312 -14.73 -6.09 6.06
C VAL A 312 -13.80 -7.24 5.66
N ILE A 313 -13.91 -8.39 6.33
CA ILE A 313 -13.18 -9.61 5.97
C ILE A 313 -13.60 -10.04 4.56
N THR A 314 -14.90 -10.10 4.30
CA THR A 314 -15.45 -10.52 2.99
C THR A 314 -15.09 -9.54 1.88
N GLU A 315 -15.22 -8.24 2.11
CA GLU A 315 -14.77 -7.19 1.17
C GLU A 315 -13.32 -7.41 0.76
N SER A 316 -12.44 -7.60 1.74
CA SER A 316 -11.02 -7.78 1.50
C SER A 316 -10.70 -9.12 0.83
N LEU A 317 -11.39 -10.18 1.20
CA LEU A 317 -11.26 -11.51 0.59
C LEU A 317 -11.57 -11.45 -0.91
N PHE A 318 -12.74 -10.96 -1.28
CA PHE A 318 -13.20 -10.96 -2.68
C PHE A 318 -12.51 -9.90 -3.54
N SER A 319 -11.92 -8.88 -2.94
CA SER A 319 -11.13 -7.88 -3.70
C SER A 319 -9.83 -8.43 -4.30
N VAL A 320 -9.34 -9.58 -3.81
CA VAL A 320 -8.07 -10.20 -4.25
C VAL A 320 -8.21 -11.65 -4.70
N CYS A 321 -9.37 -12.28 -4.50
CA CYS A 321 -9.65 -13.63 -5.01
C CYS A 321 -9.67 -13.63 -6.55
N SER A 322 -9.15 -14.71 -7.16
CA SER A 322 -9.48 -15.03 -8.55
C SER A 322 -10.97 -15.38 -8.67
N ASP A 323 -11.55 -15.21 -9.87
CA ASP A 323 -12.95 -15.58 -10.12
C ASP A 323 -13.25 -17.02 -9.73
N TYR A 324 -12.27 -17.89 -9.88
CA TYR A 324 -12.40 -19.30 -9.53
C TYR A 324 -12.40 -19.55 -8.02
N ASP A 325 -11.49 -18.93 -7.29
CA ASP A 325 -11.48 -19.03 -5.82
C ASP A 325 -12.72 -18.36 -5.23
N ALA A 326 -13.22 -17.29 -5.83
CA ALA A 326 -14.43 -16.61 -5.39
C ALA A 326 -15.66 -17.51 -5.40
N GLN A 327 -15.81 -18.42 -6.38
CA GLN A 327 -16.90 -19.40 -6.42
C GLN A 327 -16.88 -20.33 -5.20
N ILE A 328 -15.69 -20.75 -4.80
CA ILE A 328 -15.52 -21.64 -3.65
C ILE A 328 -15.75 -20.89 -2.34
N MET A 329 -15.16 -19.70 -2.24
CA MET A 329 -15.28 -18.87 -1.04
C MET A 329 -16.68 -18.28 -0.80
N ALA A 330 -17.52 -18.21 -1.82
CA ALA A 330 -18.91 -17.79 -1.66
C ALA A 330 -19.78 -18.87 -0.98
N ARG A 331 -19.46 -20.16 -1.17
CA ARG A 331 -20.27 -21.29 -0.70
C ARG A 331 -20.58 -21.27 0.79
N PRO A 332 -19.63 -21.04 1.72
CA PRO A 332 -19.94 -21.02 3.15
C PRO A 332 -20.97 -19.95 3.53
N LEU A 333 -20.88 -18.75 2.95
CA LEU A 333 -21.87 -17.70 3.21
C LEU A 333 -23.26 -18.06 2.68
N LEU A 334 -23.34 -18.61 1.46
CA LEU A 334 -24.60 -19.01 0.82
C LEU A 334 -25.27 -20.14 1.58
N ARG A 335 -24.52 -21.11 2.06
CA ARG A 335 -25.04 -22.26 2.84
C ARG A 335 -25.59 -21.82 4.19
N ARG A 336 -24.96 -20.85 4.85
CA ARG A 336 -25.33 -20.40 6.20
C ARG A 336 -26.54 -19.47 6.21
N LEU A 337 -26.74 -18.66 5.19
CA LEU A 337 -27.81 -17.64 5.21
C LEU A 337 -29.24 -18.22 5.41
N PRO A 338 -29.65 -19.31 4.72
CA PRO A 338 -31.00 -19.89 4.94
C PRO A 338 -31.24 -20.44 6.35
N GLU A 339 -30.15 -20.87 7.02
CA GLU A 339 -30.18 -21.48 8.35
C GLU A 339 -29.90 -20.45 9.47
N ALA A 340 -29.61 -19.19 9.11
CA ALA A 340 -29.15 -18.16 10.04
C ALA A 340 -30.21 -17.77 11.09
N GLN A 341 -29.76 -17.61 12.33
CA GLN A 341 -30.55 -17.02 13.41
C GLN A 341 -30.79 -15.52 13.13
N GLU A 342 -31.76 -14.94 13.79
CA GLU A 342 -32.14 -13.54 13.54
C GLU A 342 -30.98 -12.56 13.73
N GLU A 343 -30.16 -12.77 14.77
CA GLU A 343 -29.00 -11.95 15.11
C GLU A 343 -27.84 -12.06 14.11
N GLU A 344 -27.80 -13.13 13.30
CA GLU A 344 -26.72 -13.40 12.33
C GLU A 344 -27.03 -12.86 10.93
N ARG A 345 -28.32 -12.70 10.62
CA ARG A 345 -28.80 -12.39 9.26
C ARG A 345 -28.21 -11.10 8.71
N GLU A 346 -28.18 -10.05 9.52
CA GLU A 346 -27.64 -8.75 9.08
C GLU A 346 -26.15 -8.85 8.75
N ALA A 347 -25.35 -9.55 9.58
CA ALA A 347 -23.93 -9.74 9.34
C ALA A 347 -23.66 -10.56 8.07
N LEU A 348 -24.40 -11.64 7.85
CA LEU A 348 -24.29 -12.48 6.66
C LEU A 348 -24.70 -11.74 5.38
N VAL A 349 -25.84 -11.04 5.40
CA VAL A 349 -26.29 -10.23 4.24
C VAL A 349 -25.29 -9.11 3.94
N SER A 350 -24.78 -8.46 4.99
CA SER A 350 -23.72 -7.43 4.83
C SER A 350 -22.44 -7.99 4.22
N ALA A 351 -22.05 -9.22 4.57
CA ALA A 351 -20.93 -9.92 3.96
C ALA A 351 -21.20 -10.25 2.48
N LEU A 352 -22.40 -10.79 2.18
CA LEU A 352 -22.82 -11.16 0.83
C LEU A 352 -22.84 -9.97 -0.15
N THR A 353 -22.95 -8.73 0.34
CA THR A 353 -22.84 -7.51 -0.48
C THR A 353 -21.55 -7.44 -1.30
N HIS A 354 -20.50 -8.09 -0.85
CA HIS A 354 -19.17 -8.06 -1.47
C HIS A 354 -18.84 -9.30 -2.32
N VAL A 355 -19.76 -10.27 -2.39
CA VAL A 355 -19.59 -11.46 -3.23
C VAL A 355 -19.83 -11.08 -4.69
N PRO A 356 -18.88 -11.35 -5.61
CA PRO A 356 -19.07 -11.07 -7.02
C PRO A 356 -20.22 -11.92 -7.59
N VAL A 357 -21.13 -11.27 -8.33
CA VAL A 357 -22.25 -11.99 -8.99
C VAL A 357 -21.74 -13.03 -9.98
N SER A 358 -20.61 -12.74 -10.64
CA SER A 358 -19.93 -13.68 -11.56
C SER A 358 -19.42 -14.96 -10.88
N ALA A 359 -19.22 -14.92 -9.57
CA ALA A 359 -18.83 -16.08 -8.78
C ALA A 359 -20.00 -17.00 -8.40
N LEU A 360 -21.22 -16.57 -8.65
CA LEU A 360 -22.43 -17.33 -8.27
C LEU A 360 -22.91 -18.20 -9.43
N GLU A 361 -23.03 -19.49 -9.19
CA GLU A 361 -23.70 -20.39 -10.12
C GLU A 361 -25.19 -20.00 -10.25
N PRO A 362 -25.84 -20.19 -11.44
CA PRO A 362 -27.22 -19.76 -11.67
C PRO A 362 -28.23 -20.26 -10.62
N GLU A 363 -28.06 -21.48 -10.16
CA GLU A 363 -28.89 -22.10 -9.10
C GLU A 363 -28.67 -21.39 -7.75
N SER A 364 -27.41 -21.21 -7.37
CA SER A 364 -27.03 -20.54 -6.14
C SER A 364 -27.52 -19.08 -6.11
N LEU A 365 -27.42 -18.37 -7.23
CA LEU A 365 -27.93 -17.03 -7.39
C LEU A 365 -29.47 -16.99 -7.24
N SER A 366 -30.19 -17.96 -7.82
CA SER A 366 -31.64 -18.06 -7.66
C SER A 366 -32.03 -18.27 -6.20
N THR A 367 -31.43 -19.23 -5.54
CA THR A 367 -31.68 -19.52 -4.12
C THR A 367 -31.35 -18.31 -3.23
N LEU A 368 -30.24 -17.60 -3.52
CA LEU A 368 -29.88 -16.39 -2.79
C LEU A 368 -30.94 -15.31 -2.94
N LEU A 369 -31.41 -15.04 -4.17
CA LEU A 369 -32.43 -14.02 -4.43
C LEU A 369 -33.76 -14.36 -3.76
N GLU A 370 -34.16 -15.63 -3.78
CA GLU A 370 -35.38 -16.12 -3.07
C GLU A 370 -35.23 -15.91 -1.55
N THR A 371 -34.11 -16.33 -0.98
CA THR A 371 -33.84 -16.17 0.46
C THR A 371 -33.83 -14.68 0.87
N LEU A 372 -33.16 -13.83 0.10
CA LEU A 372 -33.12 -12.39 0.38
C LEU A 372 -34.54 -11.75 0.24
N THR A 373 -35.36 -12.24 -0.71
CA THR A 373 -36.71 -11.78 -0.89
C THR A 373 -37.59 -12.14 0.33
N ASP A 374 -37.46 -13.36 0.83
CA ASP A 374 -38.19 -13.80 2.02
C ASP A 374 -37.76 -13.01 3.27
N LEU A 375 -36.47 -12.81 3.44
CA LEU A 375 -35.94 -12.00 4.53
C LEU A 375 -36.32 -10.52 4.43
N LEU A 376 -36.47 -9.97 3.23
CA LEU A 376 -36.91 -8.61 3.00
C LEU A 376 -38.36 -8.40 3.46
N GLN A 377 -39.21 -9.42 3.33
CA GLN A 377 -40.63 -9.37 3.78
C GLN A 377 -40.79 -9.56 5.27
N THR A 378 -39.89 -10.30 5.91
CA THR A 378 -40.02 -10.71 7.32
C THR A 378 -39.07 -10.01 8.27
N GLY A 379 -38.04 -9.36 7.73
CA GLY A 379 -36.97 -8.74 8.51
C GLY A 379 -37.35 -7.37 9.09
N ASP A 380 -36.62 -6.96 10.10
CA ASP A 380 -36.68 -5.60 10.66
C ASP A 380 -36.06 -4.55 9.72
N VAL A 381 -36.26 -3.27 10.03
CA VAL A 381 -35.77 -2.15 9.20
C VAL A 381 -34.26 -2.20 8.92
N PRO A 382 -33.37 -2.45 9.89
CA PRO A 382 -31.93 -2.61 9.63
C PRO A 382 -31.62 -3.70 8.63
N LEU A 383 -32.22 -4.86 8.76
CA LEU A 383 -31.99 -6.00 7.84
C LEU A 383 -32.52 -5.67 6.44
N GLN A 384 -33.71 -5.07 6.32
CA GLN A 384 -34.28 -4.63 5.04
C GLN A 384 -33.34 -3.66 4.32
N LEU A 385 -32.82 -2.65 5.03
CA LEU A 385 -31.86 -1.69 4.46
C LEU A 385 -30.54 -2.35 4.06
N THR A 386 -30.08 -3.36 4.78
CA THR A 386 -28.88 -4.13 4.44
C THR A 386 -29.13 -4.98 3.18
N ILE A 387 -30.34 -5.58 3.03
CA ILE A 387 -30.72 -6.31 1.83
C ILE A 387 -30.78 -5.38 0.61
N PHE A 388 -31.33 -4.17 0.74
CA PHE A 388 -31.34 -3.21 -0.36
C PHE A 388 -29.93 -2.87 -0.84
N ARG A 389 -28.96 -2.73 0.06
CA ARG A 389 -27.55 -2.52 -0.31
C ARG A 389 -26.97 -3.72 -1.03
N CYS A 390 -27.32 -4.93 -0.59
CA CYS A 390 -26.93 -6.15 -1.29
C CYS A 390 -27.51 -6.17 -2.70
N PHE A 391 -28.78 -5.86 -2.88
CA PHE A 391 -29.43 -5.75 -4.19
C PHE A 391 -28.78 -4.65 -5.05
N GLN A 392 -28.50 -3.50 -4.49
CA GLN A 392 -27.79 -2.42 -5.19
C GLN A 392 -26.45 -2.91 -5.73
N ALA A 393 -25.64 -3.53 -4.88
CA ALA A 393 -24.33 -4.05 -5.28
C ALA A 393 -24.44 -5.13 -6.39
N MET A 394 -25.46 -6.00 -6.29
CA MET A 394 -25.73 -7.01 -7.33
C MET A 394 -26.19 -6.39 -8.64
N LEU A 395 -27.05 -5.37 -8.60
CA LEU A 395 -27.55 -4.65 -9.78
C LEU A 395 -26.48 -3.82 -10.47
N GLU A 396 -25.55 -3.23 -9.72
CA GLU A 396 -24.39 -2.53 -10.26
C GLU A 396 -23.45 -3.48 -11.02
N GLN A 397 -23.29 -4.72 -10.55
CA GLN A 397 -22.50 -5.75 -11.22
C GLN A 397 -23.22 -6.42 -12.38
N SER A 398 -24.53 -6.63 -12.26
CA SER A 398 -25.37 -7.32 -13.25
C SER A 398 -26.73 -6.64 -13.40
N PRO A 399 -26.83 -5.62 -14.27
CA PRO A 399 -28.09 -4.90 -14.53
C PRO A 399 -29.27 -5.80 -14.98
N ALA A 400 -28.97 -6.95 -15.57
CA ALA A 400 -30.00 -7.91 -16.00
C ALA A 400 -30.85 -8.46 -14.83
N LEU A 401 -30.36 -8.37 -13.60
CA LEU A 401 -31.10 -8.77 -12.39
C LEU A 401 -32.29 -7.84 -12.09
N SER A 402 -32.34 -6.65 -12.69
CA SER A 402 -33.45 -5.72 -12.52
C SER A 402 -34.80 -6.36 -12.85
N ALA A 403 -34.90 -7.13 -13.92
CA ALA A 403 -36.13 -7.83 -14.31
C ALA A 403 -36.62 -8.84 -13.26
N ARG A 404 -35.73 -9.38 -12.44
CA ARG A 404 -36.08 -10.31 -11.34
C ARG A 404 -36.43 -9.57 -10.06
N LEU A 405 -35.76 -8.47 -9.76
CA LEU A 405 -35.89 -7.73 -8.50
C LEU A 405 -36.99 -6.68 -8.55
N GLU A 406 -37.29 -6.10 -9.72
CA GLU A 406 -38.38 -5.12 -9.87
C GLU A 406 -39.71 -5.59 -9.30
N PRO A 407 -40.24 -6.79 -9.64
CA PRO A 407 -41.52 -7.25 -9.08
C PRO A 407 -41.51 -7.41 -7.56
N VAL A 408 -40.35 -7.76 -7.00
CA VAL A 408 -40.18 -7.91 -5.54
C VAL A 408 -40.21 -6.55 -4.87
N LEU A 409 -39.44 -5.60 -5.37
CA LEU A 409 -39.33 -4.24 -4.85
C LEU A 409 -40.66 -3.49 -4.99
N ALA A 410 -41.33 -3.63 -6.14
CA ALA A 410 -42.63 -2.96 -6.39
C ALA A 410 -43.74 -3.43 -5.48
N ARG A 411 -43.74 -4.71 -5.05
CA ARG A 411 -44.77 -5.30 -4.18
C ARG A 411 -44.46 -5.17 -2.71
N LEU A 412 -43.23 -4.76 -2.33
CA LEU A 412 -42.85 -4.65 -0.94
C LEU A 412 -43.67 -3.59 -0.23
N ASP A 413 -44.31 -4.00 0.84
CA ASP A 413 -44.96 -3.06 1.78
C ASP A 413 -43.85 -2.46 2.70
N ALA A 414 -43.60 -1.18 2.54
CA ALA A 414 -42.58 -0.48 3.36
C ALA A 414 -43.13 -0.17 4.78
N GLY A 415 -44.37 -0.46 5.06
CA GLY A 415 -45.02 -0.11 6.32
C GLY A 415 -44.87 1.39 6.63
N ASP A 416 -44.70 1.71 7.90
CA ASP A 416 -44.50 3.09 8.36
C ASP A 416 -43.01 3.53 8.28
N SER A 417 -42.10 2.69 7.74
CA SER A 417 -40.67 3.02 7.69
C SER A 417 -40.33 3.92 6.52
N PHE A 418 -40.09 5.20 6.83
CA PHE A 418 -39.60 6.17 5.86
C PHE A 418 -38.31 5.71 5.16
N ALA A 419 -37.33 5.17 5.90
CA ALA A 419 -36.06 4.75 5.36
C ALA A 419 -36.19 3.59 4.35
N VAL A 420 -37.05 2.62 4.64
CA VAL A 420 -37.36 1.50 3.72
C VAL A 420 -38.05 2.00 2.46
N SER A 421 -39.04 2.89 2.61
CA SER A 421 -39.75 3.51 1.47
C SER A 421 -38.78 4.30 0.58
N TYR A 422 -37.89 5.07 1.17
CA TYR A 422 -36.87 5.85 0.44
C TYR A 422 -35.93 4.96 -0.37
N GLU A 423 -35.27 4.00 0.29
CA GLU A 423 -34.28 3.11 -0.40
C GLU A 423 -34.95 2.27 -1.48
N ARG A 424 -36.17 1.77 -1.24
CA ARG A 424 -36.94 1.07 -2.26
C ARG A 424 -37.15 1.94 -3.49
N THR A 425 -37.58 3.20 -3.30
CA THR A 425 -37.83 4.12 -4.40
C THR A 425 -36.54 4.47 -5.14
N VAL A 426 -35.44 4.67 -4.42
CA VAL A 426 -34.12 4.91 -5.03
C VAL A 426 -33.70 3.74 -5.92
N LEU A 427 -33.83 2.49 -5.45
CA LEU A 427 -33.49 1.30 -6.23
C LEU A 427 -34.37 1.15 -7.49
N LEU A 428 -35.67 1.34 -7.37
CA LEU A 428 -36.59 1.28 -8.51
C LEU A 428 -36.30 2.35 -9.56
N ASN A 429 -36.07 3.59 -9.13
CA ASN A 429 -35.72 4.68 -10.04
C ASN A 429 -34.36 4.47 -10.72
N ARG A 430 -33.34 4.03 -9.96
CA ARG A 430 -31.97 3.95 -10.46
C ARG A 430 -31.72 2.75 -11.38
N HIS A 431 -32.34 1.61 -11.06
CA HIS A 431 -32.02 0.33 -11.70
C HIS A 431 -33.15 -0.30 -12.49
N CYS A 432 -34.43 0.08 -12.20
CA CYS A 432 -35.60 -0.49 -12.88
C CYS A 432 -36.30 0.51 -13.81
N GLY A 433 -35.80 1.73 -13.93
CA GLY A 433 -36.30 2.73 -14.86
C GLY A 433 -37.57 3.45 -14.38
N HIS A 434 -37.96 3.32 -13.11
CA HIS A 434 -39.02 4.09 -12.54
C HIS A 434 -38.66 5.58 -12.39
N GLN A 435 -39.66 6.44 -12.23
CA GLN A 435 -39.47 7.87 -11.96
C GLN A 435 -40.38 8.33 -10.83
N ASP A 436 -40.49 7.51 -9.81
CA ASP A 436 -41.35 7.79 -8.67
C ASP A 436 -40.76 8.94 -7.82
N PRO A 437 -41.58 9.84 -7.29
CA PRO A 437 -41.12 10.89 -6.40
C PRO A 437 -40.52 10.27 -5.13
N LEU A 438 -39.35 10.76 -4.74
CA LEU A 438 -38.72 10.32 -3.49
C LEU A 438 -39.57 10.74 -2.29
N PRO A 439 -39.75 9.88 -1.27
CA PRO A 439 -40.40 10.25 -0.03
C PRO A 439 -39.78 11.50 0.58
N GLN A 440 -40.59 12.40 1.08
CA GLN A 440 -40.15 13.63 1.72
C GLN A 440 -40.14 13.48 3.24
N ALA A 441 -39.15 14.08 3.89
CA ALA A 441 -39.04 14.16 5.34
C ALA A 441 -38.62 15.56 5.75
N ASP A 442 -38.94 15.96 6.98
CA ASP A 442 -38.48 17.23 7.54
C ASP A 442 -36.97 17.19 7.77
N SER A 443 -36.24 18.15 7.20
CA SER A 443 -34.80 18.26 7.34
C SER A 443 -34.34 18.38 8.80
N SER A 444 -35.10 19.11 9.63
CA SER A 444 -34.80 19.26 11.06
C SER A 444 -34.89 17.93 11.83
N GLU A 445 -35.84 17.07 11.49
CA GLU A 445 -35.93 15.72 12.06
C GLU A 445 -34.75 14.84 11.63
N LEU A 446 -34.30 14.96 10.36
CA LEU A 446 -33.16 14.23 9.83
C LEU A 446 -31.86 14.62 10.54
N PHE A 447 -31.63 15.92 10.82
CA PHE A 447 -30.48 16.37 11.58
C PHE A 447 -30.49 15.82 13.01
N LEU A 448 -31.63 15.92 13.70
CA LEU A 448 -31.78 15.38 15.05
C LEU A 448 -31.62 13.87 15.10
N SER A 449 -32.20 13.16 14.15
CA SER A 449 -32.12 11.70 14.04
C SER A 449 -30.71 11.21 13.82
N ASN A 450 -29.94 11.90 12.98
CA ASN A 450 -28.53 11.56 12.71
C ASN A 450 -27.64 11.71 13.95
N LEU A 451 -27.92 12.64 14.81
CA LEU A 451 -27.19 12.87 16.07
C LEU A 451 -27.60 11.90 17.17
N LYS A 452 -28.81 11.31 17.12
CA LYS A 452 -29.27 10.36 18.13
C LYS A 452 -28.52 9.03 18.00
N ASN A 453 -27.88 8.60 19.09
CA ASN A 453 -27.23 7.28 19.14
C ASN A 453 -28.23 6.10 19.09
N ALA A 454 -29.52 6.37 19.27
CA ALA A 454 -30.57 5.37 19.27
C ALA A 454 -30.91 4.81 17.87
N LEU A 455 -30.60 5.53 16.80
CA LEU A 455 -30.84 5.05 15.44
C LEU A 455 -29.73 4.11 14.96
N HIS A 456 -30.21 3.01 14.32
CA HIS A 456 -29.28 2.09 13.68
C HIS A 456 -28.44 2.81 12.60
N TRP A 457 -27.19 2.41 12.43
CA TRP A 457 -26.26 3.07 11.50
C TRP A 457 -26.74 3.03 10.04
N THR A 458 -27.45 1.97 9.61
CA THR A 458 -28.02 1.86 8.25
C THR A 458 -29.06 2.94 7.98
N VAL A 459 -29.93 3.24 8.95
CA VAL A 459 -30.91 4.33 8.86
C VAL A 459 -30.21 5.69 8.77
N LYS A 460 -29.12 5.89 9.51
CA LYS A 460 -28.32 7.14 9.40
C LYS A 460 -27.77 7.38 8.01
N LEU A 461 -27.36 6.31 7.30
CA LEU A 461 -26.87 6.46 5.92
C LEU A 461 -27.98 6.93 4.97
N VAL A 462 -29.22 6.43 5.13
CA VAL A 462 -30.37 6.92 4.37
C VAL A 462 -30.61 8.41 4.63
N HIS A 463 -30.54 8.82 5.90
CA HIS A 463 -30.72 10.24 6.26
C HIS A 463 -29.60 11.14 5.67
N ILE A 464 -28.36 10.68 5.64
CA ILE A 464 -27.25 11.40 5.00
C ILE A 464 -27.51 11.57 3.51
N ASP A 465 -27.98 10.51 2.83
CA ASP A 465 -28.28 10.56 1.41
C ASP A 465 -29.41 11.55 1.10
N LEU A 466 -30.47 11.50 1.89
CA LEU A 466 -31.60 12.41 1.74
C LEU A 466 -31.20 13.86 2.00
N LEU A 467 -30.50 14.15 3.09
CA LEU A 467 -29.99 15.50 3.40
C LEU A 467 -29.09 16.02 2.28
N ARG A 468 -28.21 15.19 1.74
CA ARG A 468 -27.39 15.53 0.59
C ARG A 468 -28.23 15.93 -0.61
N ASN A 469 -29.23 15.11 -0.98
CA ASN A 469 -30.11 15.37 -2.11
C ASN A 469 -30.94 16.63 -1.91
N LEU A 470 -31.45 16.89 -0.71
CA LEU A 470 -32.15 18.12 -0.37
C LEU A 470 -31.27 19.35 -0.50
N ALA A 471 -30.03 19.28 0.01
CA ALA A 471 -29.06 20.38 -0.08
C ALA A 471 -28.60 20.67 -1.52
N GLN A 472 -28.51 19.64 -2.36
CA GLN A 472 -28.23 19.80 -3.80
C GLN A 472 -29.41 20.45 -4.55
N ALA A 473 -30.62 20.12 -4.16
CA ALA A 473 -31.82 20.73 -4.73
C ALA A 473 -32.06 22.17 -4.21
N ASN A 474 -31.65 22.48 -2.98
CA ASN A 474 -31.74 23.78 -2.36
C ASN A 474 -30.36 24.25 -1.83
N PRO A 475 -29.54 24.90 -2.66
CA PRO A 475 -28.20 25.33 -2.27
C PRO A 475 -28.11 26.26 -1.04
N SER A 476 -29.21 26.91 -0.64
CA SER A 476 -29.22 27.72 0.59
C SER A 476 -29.01 26.88 1.86
N GLU A 477 -29.34 25.61 1.84
CA GLU A 477 -29.19 24.66 2.94
C GLU A 477 -27.84 23.92 2.91
N ALA A 478 -27.08 24.08 1.81
CA ALA A 478 -25.88 23.29 1.56
C ALA A 478 -24.82 23.48 2.66
N PHE A 479 -24.61 24.70 3.14
CA PHE A 479 -23.62 24.96 4.18
C PHE A 479 -24.01 24.32 5.52
N HIS A 480 -25.24 24.49 5.96
CA HIS A 480 -25.73 23.89 7.20
C HIS A 480 -25.61 22.33 7.15
N THR A 481 -25.99 21.76 6.02
CA THR A 481 -25.88 20.31 5.78
C THR A 481 -24.41 19.86 5.76
N ALA A 482 -23.51 20.61 5.12
CA ALA A 482 -22.09 20.33 5.07
C ALA A 482 -21.43 20.36 6.46
N MET A 483 -21.77 21.34 7.30
CA MET A 483 -21.32 21.41 8.69
C MET A 483 -21.83 20.21 9.51
N HIS A 484 -23.05 19.77 9.26
CA HIS A 484 -23.58 18.56 9.89
C HIS A 484 -22.80 17.32 9.48
N PHE A 485 -22.43 17.19 8.21
CA PHE A 485 -21.62 16.07 7.72
C PHE A 485 -20.19 16.12 8.26
N SER A 486 -19.57 17.32 8.37
CA SER A 486 -18.29 17.52 9.04
C SER A 486 -18.33 17.02 10.49
N ASN A 487 -19.40 17.36 11.21
CA ASN A 487 -19.59 16.87 12.58
C ASN A 487 -19.77 15.33 12.63
N LEU A 488 -20.57 14.73 11.75
CA LEU A 488 -20.74 13.27 11.70
C LEU A 488 -19.42 12.56 11.37
N LEU A 489 -18.59 13.12 10.50
CA LEU A 489 -17.26 12.62 10.19
C LEU A 489 -16.37 12.57 11.44
N SER A 490 -16.48 13.59 12.30
CA SER A 490 -15.67 13.71 13.52
C SER A 490 -16.20 12.87 14.69
N VAL A 491 -17.51 12.81 14.92
CA VAL A 491 -18.06 12.25 16.18
C VAL A 491 -18.69 10.86 16.05
N SER A 492 -19.05 10.38 14.85
CA SER A 492 -19.73 9.08 14.73
C SER A 492 -18.88 7.92 15.21
N GLU A 493 -19.44 7.02 16.00
CA GLU A 493 -18.78 5.76 16.40
C GLU A 493 -18.72 4.74 15.25
N HIS A 494 -19.62 4.86 14.28
CA HIS A 494 -19.73 3.92 13.16
C HIS A 494 -18.96 4.41 11.95
N LEU A 495 -17.97 3.63 11.54
CA LEU A 495 -17.13 3.94 10.40
C LEU A 495 -17.92 4.16 9.08
N PRO A 496 -18.90 3.30 8.71
CA PRO A 496 -19.68 3.55 7.50
C PRO A 496 -20.38 4.91 7.49
N VAL A 497 -20.85 5.38 8.66
CA VAL A 497 -21.44 6.71 8.78
C VAL A 497 -20.42 7.81 8.55
N ARG A 498 -19.21 7.68 9.08
CA ARG A 498 -18.11 8.65 8.86
C ARG A 498 -17.72 8.73 7.38
N GLU A 499 -17.50 7.59 6.76
CA GLU A 499 -17.10 7.52 5.34
C GLU A 499 -18.19 8.10 4.44
N TYR A 500 -19.44 7.75 4.71
CA TYR A 500 -20.57 8.24 3.92
C TYR A 500 -20.80 9.74 4.11
N ALA A 501 -20.71 10.24 5.35
CA ALA A 501 -20.79 11.66 5.65
C ALA A 501 -19.65 12.44 4.99
N GLY A 502 -18.42 11.95 5.03
CA GLY A 502 -17.27 12.55 4.36
C GLY A 502 -17.44 12.62 2.82
N ALA A 503 -17.93 11.55 2.21
CA ALA A 503 -18.23 11.52 0.78
C ALA A 503 -19.38 12.51 0.42
N ALA A 504 -20.43 12.55 1.25
CA ALA A 504 -21.53 13.49 1.08
C ALA A 504 -21.06 14.96 1.25
N LEU A 505 -20.18 15.22 2.22
CA LEU A 505 -19.56 16.54 2.41
C LEU A 505 -18.84 16.98 1.14
N LEU A 506 -17.96 16.13 0.57
CA LEU A 506 -17.27 16.45 -0.66
C LEU A 506 -18.21 16.73 -1.84
N SER A 507 -19.34 16.03 -1.92
CA SER A 507 -20.33 16.25 -2.99
C SER A 507 -21.07 17.56 -2.87
N LEU A 508 -21.09 18.19 -1.69
CA LEU A 508 -21.70 19.51 -1.47
C LEU A 508 -20.74 20.66 -1.72
N THR A 509 -19.43 20.44 -1.82
CA THR A 509 -18.45 21.54 -1.99
C THR A 509 -18.72 22.46 -3.20
N PRO A 510 -19.23 21.98 -4.35
CA PRO A 510 -19.56 22.87 -5.46
C PRO A 510 -20.66 23.90 -5.14
N TYR A 511 -21.50 23.63 -4.15
CA TYR A 511 -22.61 24.49 -3.72
C TYR A 511 -22.22 25.47 -2.61
N LEU A 512 -20.97 25.41 -2.12
CA LEU A 512 -20.46 26.25 -1.03
C LEU A 512 -19.64 27.41 -1.56
N THR A 513 -19.74 28.56 -0.89
CA THR A 513 -18.80 29.68 -1.13
C THR A 513 -17.39 29.34 -0.66
N VAL A 514 -16.40 30.14 -1.06
CA VAL A 514 -15.00 29.96 -0.62
C VAL A 514 -14.90 30.09 0.90
N ASP A 515 -15.56 31.10 1.50
CA ASP A 515 -15.54 31.33 2.94
C ASP A 515 -16.16 30.15 3.70
N GLN A 516 -17.29 29.61 3.23
CA GLN A 516 -17.93 28.46 3.83
C GLN A 516 -17.06 27.19 3.76
N ARG A 517 -16.40 26.96 2.62
CA ARG A 517 -15.43 25.86 2.49
C ARG A 517 -14.27 26.04 3.45
N ASN A 518 -13.75 27.26 3.55
CA ASN A 518 -12.66 27.57 4.45
C ASN A 518 -13.03 27.34 5.92
N GLU A 519 -14.23 27.69 6.33
CA GLU A 519 -14.73 27.41 7.69
C GLU A 519 -14.73 25.90 8.00
N ILE A 520 -15.17 25.08 7.05
CA ILE A 520 -15.14 23.60 7.20
C ILE A 520 -13.69 23.09 7.25
N VAL A 521 -12.78 23.61 6.39
CA VAL A 521 -11.36 23.24 6.41
C VAL A 521 -10.74 23.56 7.76
N VAL A 522 -10.98 24.75 8.30
CA VAL A 522 -10.48 25.18 9.62
C VAL A 522 -11.02 24.27 10.73
N ASP A 523 -12.31 23.95 10.71
CA ASP A 523 -12.95 23.06 11.69
C ASP A 523 -12.33 21.68 11.67
N LEU A 524 -12.24 21.02 10.51
CA LEU A 524 -11.61 19.71 10.35
C LEU A 524 -10.12 19.71 10.71
N THR A 525 -9.41 20.79 10.41
CA THR A 525 -7.98 20.90 10.74
C THR A 525 -7.77 21.06 12.24
N ARG A 526 -8.65 21.81 12.92
CA ARG A 526 -8.65 21.90 14.39
C ARG A 526 -8.89 20.52 15.04
N GLU A 527 -9.75 19.69 14.45
CA GLU A 527 -9.97 18.33 14.92
C GLU A 527 -8.73 17.42 14.75
N LEU A 528 -7.85 17.67 13.77
CA LEU A 528 -6.55 16.98 13.69
C LEU A 528 -5.66 17.33 14.89
N GLU A 529 -5.72 18.56 15.37
CA GLU A 529 -4.90 19.05 16.48
C GLU A 529 -5.46 18.61 17.84
N THR A 530 -6.75 18.84 18.08
CA THR A 530 -7.39 18.71 19.39
C THR A 530 -8.17 17.42 19.58
N GLY A 531 -8.59 16.78 18.51
CA GLY A 531 -9.45 15.61 18.49
C GLY A 531 -8.82 14.35 19.11
N GLN A 532 -9.63 13.32 19.32
CA GLN A 532 -9.16 12.02 19.81
C GLN A 532 -8.38 11.28 18.71
N GLU A 533 -7.52 10.34 19.10
CA GLU A 533 -6.68 9.58 18.16
C GLU A 533 -7.50 8.86 17.07
N GLN A 534 -8.69 8.37 17.38
CA GLN A 534 -9.59 7.74 16.40
C GLN A 534 -10.02 8.68 15.28
N ILE A 535 -10.25 9.95 15.60
CA ILE A 535 -10.70 10.98 14.65
C ILE A 535 -9.62 11.26 13.62
N SER A 536 -8.38 11.38 14.06
CA SER A 536 -7.21 11.72 13.24
C SER A 536 -6.95 10.77 12.07
N TYR A 537 -7.57 9.58 12.05
CA TYR A 537 -7.42 8.61 10.95
C TYR A 537 -8.45 8.76 9.83
N TYR A 538 -9.63 9.33 10.15
CA TYR A 538 -10.74 9.38 9.20
C TYR A 538 -10.88 10.74 8.51
N ILE A 539 -10.35 11.80 9.12
CA ILE A 539 -10.42 13.15 8.57
C ILE A 539 -9.47 13.36 7.37
N PRO A 540 -8.20 12.92 7.40
CA PRO A 540 -7.21 13.25 6.37
C PRO A 540 -7.63 12.98 4.92
N PRO A 541 -8.27 11.85 4.57
CA PRO A 541 -8.66 11.59 3.19
C PRO A 541 -9.67 12.60 2.64
N PHE A 542 -10.58 13.09 3.49
CA PHE A 542 -11.60 14.06 3.09
C PHE A 542 -11.07 15.49 3.15
N LEU A 543 -10.31 15.83 4.18
CA LEU A 543 -9.68 17.14 4.33
C LEU A 543 -8.72 17.43 3.17
N GLY A 544 -7.85 16.46 2.79
CA GLY A 544 -6.93 16.64 1.68
C GLY A 544 -7.63 16.96 0.37
N ARG A 545 -8.73 16.25 0.07
CA ARG A 545 -9.56 16.49 -1.11
C ARG A 545 -10.27 17.85 -1.05
N LEU A 546 -10.76 18.23 0.13
CA LEU A 546 -11.44 19.52 0.34
C LEU A 546 -10.46 20.69 0.14
N VAL A 547 -9.27 20.60 0.71
CA VAL A 547 -8.20 21.61 0.55
C VAL A 547 -7.82 21.77 -0.92
N CYS A 548 -7.75 20.69 -1.70
CA CYS A 548 -7.47 20.75 -3.13
C CYS A 548 -8.55 21.47 -3.96
N GLN A 549 -9.77 21.62 -3.44
CA GLN A 549 -10.87 22.33 -4.10
C GLN A 549 -10.90 23.82 -3.75
N MET A 550 -9.97 24.28 -2.90
CA MET A 550 -9.84 25.71 -2.54
C MET A 550 -9.12 26.48 -3.66
N PRO A 551 -9.37 27.80 -3.80
CA PRO A 551 -8.55 28.67 -4.63
C PRO A 551 -7.09 28.70 -4.18
N ASP A 552 -6.19 29.20 -5.03
CA ASP A 552 -4.74 29.10 -4.82
C ASP A 552 -4.26 29.70 -3.49
N LYS A 553 -4.85 30.80 -3.08
CA LYS A 553 -4.48 31.49 -1.85
C LYS A 553 -4.81 30.61 -0.62
N GLU A 554 -6.05 30.20 -0.50
CA GLU A 554 -6.56 29.38 0.60
C GLU A 554 -5.94 27.97 0.60
N LEU A 555 -5.64 27.44 -0.59
CA LEU A 555 -4.91 26.18 -0.73
C LEU A 555 -3.49 26.29 -0.15
N ILE A 556 -2.78 27.38 -0.45
CA ILE A 556 -1.43 27.63 0.10
C ILE A 556 -1.51 27.82 1.61
N GLU A 557 -2.47 28.61 2.11
CA GLU A 557 -2.69 28.80 3.55
C GLU A 557 -3.00 27.46 4.26
N GLY A 558 -3.79 26.59 3.62
CA GLY A 558 -4.04 25.22 4.13
C GLY A 558 -2.77 24.38 4.22
N VAL A 559 -1.89 24.46 3.22
CA VAL A 559 -0.59 23.76 3.25
C VAL A 559 0.34 24.39 4.31
N ASP A 560 0.32 25.71 4.49
CA ASP A 560 1.08 26.40 5.54
C ASP A 560 0.68 25.90 6.93
N TYR A 561 -0.60 25.76 7.17
CA TYR A 561 -1.09 25.23 8.45
C TYR A 561 -0.69 23.75 8.66
N LEU A 562 -0.75 22.92 7.62
CA LEU A 562 -0.25 21.52 7.73
C LEU A 562 1.26 21.50 8.01
N ASP A 563 2.03 22.43 7.46
CA ASP A 563 3.46 22.62 7.73
C ASP A 563 3.68 22.96 9.22
N GLU A 564 2.91 23.89 9.78
CA GLU A 564 2.95 24.25 11.21
C GLU A 564 2.66 23.02 12.10
N LEU A 565 1.68 22.18 11.74
CA LEU A 565 1.38 20.95 12.48
C LEU A 565 2.52 19.93 12.42
N ILE A 566 3.24 19.82 11.30
CA ILE A 566 4.38 18.90 11.16
C ILE A 566 5.55 19.35 12.03
N HIS A 567 5.81 20.65 12.13
CA HIS A 567 6.96 21.17 12.87
C HIS A 567 6.68 21.46 14.36
N GLY A 568 5.48 21.89 14.70
CA GLY A 568 5.12 22.34 16.05
C GLY A 568 4.03 21.55 16.76
N GLY A 569 3.32 20.69 16.03
CA GLY A 569 2.22 19.92 16.57
C GLY A 569 2.65 18.69 17.38
N SER A 570 1.68 18.03 17.98
CA SER A 570 1.92 16.70 18.58
C SER A 570 2.27 15.69 17.48
N THR A 571 3.01 14.61 17.83
CA THR A 571 3.32 13.51 16.90
C THR A 571 2.09 12.98 16.16
N ARG A 572 0.93 12.97 16.83
CA ARG A 572 -0.35 12.58 16.26
C ARG A 572 -0.83 13.59 15.20
N ALA A 573 -0.82 14.89 15.53
CA ALA A 573 -1.23 15.94 14.61
C ALA A 573 -0.32 16.00 13.39
N ALA A 574 0.99 15.90 13.59
CA ALA A 574 1.98 15.82 12.52
C ALA A 574 1.73 14.60 11.60
N SER A 575 1.45 13.43 12.18
CA SER A 575 1.12 12.23 11.41
C SER A 575 -0.18 12.40 10.59
N ALA A 576 -1.20 13.01 11.17
CA ALA A 576 -2.45 13.29 10.48
C ALA A 576 -2.27 14.32 9.35
N ALA A 577 -1.45 15.37 9.58
CA ALA A 577 -1.09 16.34 8.56
C ALA A 577 -0.37 15.68 7.37
N LEU A 578 0.59 14.76 7.63
CA LEU A 578 1.27 14.00 6.57
C LEU A 578 0.30 13.12 5.76
N HIS A 579 -0.66 12.46 6.42
CA HIS A 579 -1.71 11.71 5.71
C HIS A 579 -2.61 12.62 4.87
N THR A 580 -2.92 13.84 5.36
CA THR A 580 -3.67 14.85 4.61
C THR A 580 -2.92 15.27 3.35
N LEU A 581 -1.60 15.52 3.44
CA LEU A 581 -0.75 15.82 2.29
C LEU A 581 -0.76 14.67 1.26
N GLY A 582 -0.71 13.41 1.73
CA GLY A 582 -0.83 12.25 0.86
C GLY A 582 -2.17 12.17 0.12
N ALA A 583 -3.26 12.50 0.82
CA ALA A 583 -4.60 12.54 0.22
C ALA A 583 -4.75 13.66 -0.81
N MET A 584 -4.07 14.80 -0.64
CA MET A 584 -4.04 15.87 -1.63
C MET A 584 -3.48 15.39 -2.97
N MET A 585 -2.55 14.44 -2.98
CA MET A 585 -1.93 13.91 -4.20
C MET A 585 -2.87 13.03 -5.02
N THR A 586 -3.99 12.56 -4.46
CA THR A 586 -5.01 11.79 -5.19
C THR A 586 -5.93 12.68 -6.04
N GLU A 587 -5.97 13.97 -5.76
CA GLU A 587 -6.80 14.91 -6.51
C GLU A 587 -6.04 15.48 -7.74
N PRO A 588 -6.49 15.15 -8.98
CA PRO A 588 -5.75 15.50 -10.19
C PRO A 588 -5.54 17.01 -10.38
N GLN A 589 -6.47 17.85 -9.90
CA GLN A 589 -6.38 19.29 -10.03
C GLN A 589 -5.49 19.94 -8.96
N GLY A 590 -5.52 19.43 -7.75
CA GLY A 590 -4.72 19.94 -6.64
C GLY A 590 -3.23 19.67 -6.80
N CYS A 591 -2.86 18.44 -7.18
CA CYS A 591 -1.47 18.05 -7.33
C CYS A 591 -0.78 18.57 -8.61
N LYS A 592 -1.53 19.08 -9.58
CA LYS A 592 -0.94 19.70 -10.79
C LYS A 592 -0.51 21.14 -10.61
N ARG A 593 -0.90 21.81 -9.53
CA ARG A 593 -0.44 23.17 -9.22
C ARG A 593 1.01 23.11 -8.78
N ALA A 594 1.94 23.57 -9.63
CA ALA A 594 3.38 23.38 -9.45
C ALA A 594 3.93 23.86 -8.09
N ALA A 595 3.38 24.97 -7.55
CA ALA A 595 3.76 25.49 -6.25
C ALA A 595 3.37 24.59 -5.08
N VAL A 596 2.18 23.96 -5.14
CA VAL A 596 1.68 23.07 -4.12
C VAL A 596 2.34 21.69 -4.20
N PHE A 597 2.46 21.17 -5.42
CA PHE A 597 3.11 19.88 -5.67
C PHE A 597 4.53 19.81 -5.07
N GLY A 598 5.32 20.82 -5.37
CA GLY A 598 6.66 20.98 -4.83
C GLY A 598 6.67 21.02 -3.32
N ARG A 599 5.81 21.79 -2.73
CA ARG A 599 5.76 21.97 -1.29
C ARG A 599 5.29 20.73 -0.54
N VAL A 600 4.26 20.04 -1.03
CA VAL A 600 3.79 18.78 -0.46
C VAL A 600 4.91 17.73 -0.41
N LEU A 601 5.63 17.56 -1.51
CA LEU A 601 6.75 16.63 -1.53
C LEU A 601 7.88 17.05 -0.59
N GLY A 602 8.19 18.35 -0.51
CA GLY A 602 9.17 18.90 0.45
C GLY A 602 8.80 18.58 1.90
N LEU A 603 7.54 18.77 2.26
CA LEU A 603 7.05 18.46 3.62
C LEU A 603 7.09 16.96 3.93
N LEU A 604 6.81 16.11 2.95
CA LEU A 604 6.98 14.66 3.12
C LEU A 604 8.44 14.29 3.35
N LEU A 605 9.37 14.90 2.63
CA LEU A 605 10.81 14.70 2.84
C LEU A 605 11.26 15.23 4.21
N THR A 606 10.72 16.36 4.68
CA THR A 606 10.94 16.86 6.04
C THR A 606 10.46 15.86 7.08
N GLY A 607 9.28 15.28 6.87
CA GLY A 607 8.76 14.22 7.73
C GLY A 607 9.66 12.98 7.73
N ILE A 608 10.23 12.58 6.59
CA ILE A 608 11.18 11.46 6.49
C ILE A 608 12.49 11.80 7.23
N ALA A 609 12.94 13.04 7.20
CA ALA A 609 14.14 13.48 7.93
C ALA A 609 13.88 13.69 9.44
N HIS A 610 12.64 13.63 9.90
CA HIS A 610 12.25 13.98 11.26
C HIS A 610 12.89 13.04 12.31
N TYR A 611 13.25 13.60 13.46
CA TYR A 611 13.87 12.84 14.57
C TYR A 611 12.92 11.89 15.29
N ASP A 612 11.60 12.19 15.27
CA ASP A 612 10.57 11.32 15.82
C ASP A 612 10.33 10.13 14.90
N PRO A 613 10.55 8.88 15.36
CA PRO A 613 10.43 7.70 14.51
C PRO A 613 9.03 7.50 13.92
N LEU A 614 7.97 7.96 14.62
CA LEU A 614 6.61 7.81 14.14
C LEU A 614 6.31 8.77 12.99
N ILE A 615 6.76 10.03 13.09
CA ILE A 615 6.62 11.02 12.01
C ILE A 615 7.42 10.53 10.79
N HIS A 616 8.66 10.07 11.00
CA HIS A 616 9.49 9.47 9.95
C HIS A 616 8.79 8.29 9.24
N GLN A 617 8.29 7.31 10.01
CA GLN A 617 7.59 6.15 9.46
C GLN A 617 6.31 6.53 8.73
N THR A 618 5.56 7.52 9.25
CA THR A 618 4.34 8.00 8.62
C THR A 618 4.64 8.66 7.28
N ALA A 619 5.61 9.57 7.24
CA ALA A 619 6.01 10.26 6.02
C ALA A 619 6.50 9.28 4.94
N LEU A 620 7.33 8.31 5.32
CA LEU A 620 7.79 7.25 4.42
C LEU A 620 6.61 6.38 3.91
N THR A 621 5.66 6.06 4.79
CA THR A 621 4.44 5.32 4.42
C THR A 621 3.60 6.12 3.42
N VAL A 622 3.42 7.41 3.65
CA VAL A 622 2.66 8.28 2.74
C VAL A 622 3.35 8.38 1.40
N LEU A 623 4.66 8.66 1.37
CA LEU A 623 5.39 8.79 0.10
C LEU A 623 5.40 7.47 -0.68
N CYS A 624 5.75 6.36 -0.03
CA CYS A 624 5.93 5.09 -0.73
C CYS A 624 4.60 4.37 -1.02
N ARG A 625 3.71 4.25 -0.03
CA ARG A 625 2.47 3.48 -0.21
C ARG A 625 1.33 4.33 -0.77
N SER A 626 1.11 5.55 -0.19
CA SER A 626 -0.05 6.37 -0.58
C SER A 626 0.20 7.16 -1.87
N ILE A 627 1.46 7.37 -2.29
CA ILE A 627 1.78 8.05 -3.55
C ILE A 627 2.36 7.06 -4.56
N PHE A 628 3.55 6.49 -4.33
CA PHE A 628 4.18 5.59 -5.33
C PHE A 628 3.38 4.31 -5.59
N GLY A 629 2.79 3.72 -4.56
CA GLY A 629 2.02 2.49 -4.64
C GLY A 629 0.53 2.67 -4.95
N ASN A 630 0.03 3.90 -5.07
CA ASN A 630 -1.40 4.13 -5.27
C ASN A 630 -1.79 4.13 -6.75
N PRO A 631 -2.59 3.15 -7.22
CA PRO A 631 -3.02 3.09 -8.62
C PRO A 631 -4.00 4.21 -9.02
N GLU A 632 -4.66 4.88 -8.08
CA GLU A 632 -5.56 6.01 -8.35
C GLU A 632 -4.77 7.24 -8.82
N ILE A 633 -3.50 7.36 -8.44
CA ILE A 633 -2.61 8.42 -8.92
C ILE A 633 -2.04 8.01 -10.27
N SER A 634 -2.13 8.90 -11.26
CA SER A 634 -1.60 8.61 -12.60
C SER A 634 -0.12 8.25 -12.55
N GLN A 635 0.30 7.34 -13.42
CA GLN A 635 1.71 6.91 -13.48
C GLN A 635 2.67 8.07 -13.74
N ASP A 636 2.26 9.07 -14.51
CA ASP A 636 3.08 10.25 -14.78
C ASP A 636 3.34 11.07 -13.53
N VAL A 637 2.33 11.30 -12.68
CA VAL A 637 2.49 12.00 -11.41
C VAL A 637 3.39 11.22 -10.47
N ARG A 638 3.18 9.90 -10.35
CA ARG A 638 4.03 9.03 -9.51
C ARG A 638 5.48 9.05 -9.97
N ARG A 639 5.71 9.01 -11.29
CA ARG A 639 7.05 9.10 -11.89
C ARG A 639 7.71 10.45 -11.60
N ASP A 640 6.97 11.55 -11.77
CA ASP A 640 7.46 12.90 -11.45
C ASP A 640 7.85 13.01 -9.97
N CYS A 641 7.04 12.48 -9.06
CA CYS A 641 7.39 12.39 -7.63
C CYS A 641 8.70 11.63 -7.43
N LEU A 642 8.85 10.47 -8.08
CA LEU A 642 10.03 9.63 -7.97
C LEU A 642 11.29 10.33 -8.47
N VAL A 643 11.24 10.94 -9.65
CA VAL A 643 12.37 11.67 -10.25
C VAL A 643 12.83 12.83 -9.36
N ARG A 644 11.89 13.58 -8.79
CA ARG A 644 12.19 14.73 -7.91
C ARG A 644 12.71 14.33 -6.54
N THR A 645 12.17 13.27 -5.96
CA THR A 645 12.47 12.91 -4.56
C THR A 645 13.54 11.82 -4.44
N GLY A 646 13.80 11.04 -5.48
CA GLY A 646 14.58 9.81 -5.41
C GLY A 646 15.99 10.00 -4.84
N LYS A 647 16.77 10.94 -5.35
CA LYS A 647 18.13 11.21 -4.84
C LYS A 647 18.10 11.66 -3.38
N LYS A 648 17.17 12.57 -3.03
CA LYS A 648 17.03 13.04 -1.65
C LYS A 648 16.59 11.91 -0.72
N LEU A 649 15.65 11.08 -1.17
CA LEU A 649 15.19 9.91 -0.42
C LEU A 649 16.34 8.93 -0.15
N LEU A 650 17.17 8.63 -1.15
CA LEU A 650 18.33 7.78 -0.98
C LEU A 650 19.30 8.34 0.08
N CYS A 651 19.56 9.66 0.06
CA CYS A 651 20.40 10.33 1.07
C CYS A 651 19.79 10.26 2.48
N LEU A 652 18.46 10.41 2.61
CA LEU A 652 17.77 10.35 3.90
C LEU A 652 17.68 8.92 4.48
N LEU A 653 17.79 7.91 3.64
CA LEU A 653 17.78 6.50 4.03
C LEU A 653 19.19 5.88 4.18
N GLU A 654 20.25 6.68 4.08
CA GLU A 654 21.64 6.22 4.24
C GLU A 654 21.92 5.68 5.65
N GLU A 655 21.29 6.26 6.69
CA GLU A 655 21.45 5.74 8.05
C GLU A 655 20.64 4.44 8.23
N PRO A 656 21.27 3.38 8.79
CA PRO A 656 20.58 2.12 9.03
C PRO A 656 19.45 2.30 10.05
N ALA A 657 18.39 1.51 9.90
CA ALA A 657 17.27 1.50 10.83
C ALA A 657 17.73 1.15 12.26
N LYS A 658 17.23 1.87 13.26
CA LYS A 658 17.65 1.75 14.66
C LYS A 658 17.21 0.45 15.33
N ASP A 659 16.11 -0.12 14.87
CA ASP A 659 15.55 -1.37 15.41
C ASP A 659 14.91 -2.21 14.28
N SER A 660 14.68 -3.49 14.57
CA SER A 660 14.15 -4.45 13.59
C SER A 660 12.78 -4.04 13.02
N LEU A 661 11.88 -3.52 13.85
CA LEU A 661 10.54 -3.12 13.39
C LEU A 661 10.60 -1.93 12.43
N THR A 662 11.48 -0.97 12.71
CA THR A 662 11.76 0.16 11.79
C THR A 662 12.33 -0.35 10.48
N PHE A 663 13.30 -1.30 10.53
CA PHE A 663 13.84 -1.93 9.33
C PHE A 663 12.74 -2.62 8.50
N TYR A 664 11.91 -3.44 9.13
CA TYR A 664 10.83 -4.16 8.45
C TYR A 664 9.82 -3.20 7.81
N ASN A 665 9.48 -2.11 8.50
CA ASN A 665 8.60 -1.10 7.94
C ASN A 665 9.24 -0.37 6.74
N HIS A 666 10.53 -0.02 6.82
CA HIS A 666 11.25 0.59 5.71
C HIS A 666 11.27 -0.32 4.49
N ALA A 667 11.63 -1.59 4.68
CA ALA A 667 11.66 -2.57 3.62
C ALA A 667 10.29 -2.76 2.96
N ALA A 668 9.23 -2.89 3.76
CA ALA A 668 7.86 -2.98 3.28
C ALA A 668 7.44 -1.76 2.44
N MET A 669 7.77 -0.56 2.91
CA MET A 669 7.41 0.67 2.20
C MET A 669 8.21 0.84 0.91
N LEU A 670 9.50 0.54 0.92
CA LEU A 670 10.34 0.64 -0.27
C LEU A 670 9.95 -0.35 -1.38
N ASN A 671 9.27 -1.45 -1.07
CA ASN A 671 8.71 -2.33 -2.09
C ASN A 671 7.70 -1.63 -3.01
N HIS A 672 6.93 -0.66 -2.50
CA HIS A 672 6.03 0.13 -3.35
C HIS A 672 6.81 0.99 -4.35
N LEU A 673 7.90 1.59 -3.91
CA LEU A 673 8.83 2.33 -4.77
C LEU A 673 9.45 1.41 -5.82
N TYR A 674 9.93 0.22 -5.42
CA TYR A 674 10.52 -0.76 -6.32
C TYR A 674 9.52 -1.19 -7.41
N ARG A 675 8.27 -1.51 -7.04
CA ARG A 675 7.21 -1.84 -8.01
C ARG A 675 6.99 -0.71 -9.02
N LEU A 676 7.02 0.54 -8.58
CA LEU A 676 6.91 1.69 -9.49
C LEU A 676 8.08 1.75 -10.46
N ILE A 677 9.33 1.62 -9.98
CA ILE A 677 10.53 1.63 -10.83
C ILE A 677 10.45 0.52 -11.89
N VAL A 678 10.16 -0.71 -11.46
CA VAL A 678 10.03 -1.86 -12.39
C VAL A 678 8.88 -1.65 -13.37
N SER A 679 7.74 -1.11 -12.91
CA SER A 679 6.60 -0.84 -13.81
C SER A 679 6.91 0.20 -14.88
N CYS A 680 7.71 1.22 -14.55
CA CYS A 680 8.18 2.21 -15.53
C CYS A 680 9.10 1.56 -16.57
N GLU A 681 10.05 0.75 -16.11
CA GLU A 681 10.97 0.02 -16.99
C GLU A 681 10.23 -0.94 -17.95
N VAL A 682 9.37 -1.80 -17.40
CA VAL A 682 8.61 -2.79 -18.18
C VAL A 682 7.59 -2.12 -19.11
N GLY A 683 7.02 -1.00 -18.71
CA GLY A 683 6.11 -0.19 -19.52
C GLY A 683 6.82 0.63 -20.61
N GLY A 684 8.14 0.59 -20.70
CA GLY A 684 8.93 1.40 -21.65
C GLY A 684 8.84 2.91 -21.37
N THR A 685 8.48 3.29 -20.14
CA THR A 685 8.36 4.68 -19.75
C THR A 685 9.69 5.13 -19.16
N GLU A 686 10.44 5.93 -19.92
CA GLU A 686 11.74 6.44 -19.51
C GLU A 686 11.59 7.43 -18.33
N LEU A 687 12.45 7.28 -17.33
CA LEU A 687 12.61 8.24 -16.25
C LEU A 687 13.49 9.39 -16.77
N ARG A 688 12.86 10.53 -17.03
CA ARG A 688 13.58 11.71 -17.54
C ARG A 688 14.02 12.57 -16.37
N PHE A 689 15.33 12.66 -16.20
CA PHE A 689 15.95 13.51 -15.21
C PHE A 689 16.25 14.90 -15.80
N PRO A 690 16.17 15.96 -14.99
CA PRO A 690 16.61 17.29 -15.44
C PRO A 690 18.11 17.26 -15.72
N GLU A 691 18.55 18.14 -16.62
CA GLU A 691 19.98 18.33 -16.89
C GLU A 691 20.74 18.66 -15.59
N PRO A 692 21.96 18.12 -15.43
CA PRO A 692 22.79 18.40 -14.28
C PRO A 692 23.06 19.89 -14.12
N ARG A 693 22.76 20.47 -12.97
CA ARG A 693 23.00 21.87 -12.66
C ARG A 693 24.46 22.11 -12.25
N PRO A 694 24.97 23.35 -12.39
CA PRO A 694 26.20 23.74 -11.75
C PRO A 694 26.13 23.53 -10.24
N VAL A 695 27.28 23.33 -9.60
CA VAL A 695 27.35 22.93 -8.18
C VAL A 695 27.82 24.12 -7.34
N ALA A 696 27.18 24.35 -6.22
CA ALA A 696 27.65 25.21 -5.15
C ALA A 696 28.10 24.34 -3.96
N PHE A 697 29.36 24.41 -3.61
CA PHE A 697 29.93 23.82 -2.41
C PHE A 697 29.93 24.87 -1.29
N PHE A 698 29.21 24.59 -0.20
CA PHE A 698 29.05 25.51 0.91
C PHE A 698 29.56 24.86 2.21
N PRO A 699 30.84 25.06 2.55
CA PRO A 699 31.42 24.59 3.80
C PRO A 699 31.08 25.52 4.95
N GLY A 700 30.95 24.98 6.14
CA GLY A 700 30.71 25.76 7.34
C GLY A 700 30.59 24.93 8.61
N THR A 701 30.79 25.59 9.74
CA THR A 701 30.63 24.93 11.05
C THR A 701 29.19 24.57 11.38
N PHE A 702 28.23 25.42 10.97
CA PHE A 702 26.77 25.23 11.15
C PHE A 702 26.40 24.78 12.57
N ASP A 703 26.70 25.60 13.57
CA ASP A 703 26.51 25.31 15.00
C ASP A 703 25.58 26.32 15.72
N PRO A 704 24.26 26.10 15.66
CA PRO A 704 23.52 25.17 14.82
C PRO A 704 23.32 25.71 13.40
N PHE A 705 22.83 24.86 12.48
CA PHE A 705 22.30 25.33 11.20
C PHE A 705 21.03 26.16 11.43
N SER A 706 21.10 27.45 11.21
CA SER A 706 20.05 28.43 11.53
C SER A 706 19.16 28.76 10.34
N ALA A 707 18.05 29.47 10.59
CA ALA A 707 17.18 30.00 9.54
C ALA A 707 17.95 30.89 8.56
N GLY A 708 18.90 31.70 9.05
CA GLY A 708 19.76 32.48 8.18
C GLY A 708 20.61 31.65 7.22
N HIS A 709 21.17 30.52 7.69
CA HIS A 709 21.86 29.59 6.81
C HIS A 709 20.91 29.00 5.74
N LYS A 710 19.66 28.65 6.15
CA LYS A 710 18.65 28.14 5.21
C LYS A 710 18.30 29.16 4.13
N GLU A 711 18.19 30.44 4.49
CA GLU A 711 17.92 31.52 3.51
C GLU A 711 19.08 31.72 2.52
N ILE A 712 20.33 31.61 3.00
CA ILE A 712 21.50 31.63 2.09
C ILE A 712 21.44 30.43 1.13
N VAL A 713 21.14 29.24 1.63
CA VAL A 713 21.00 28.03 0.80
C VAL A 713 19.87 28.20 -0.23
N ARG A 714 18.74 28.77 0.16
CA ARG A 714 17.63 29.07 -0.75
C ARG A 714 18.02 30.10 -1.82
N ALA A 715 18.76 31.13 -1.45
CA ALA A 715 19.27 32.10 -2.38
C ALA A 715 20.22 31.48 -3.41
N ILE A 716 21.17 30.67 -2.96
CA ILE A 716 22.10 29.94 -3.85
C ILE A 716 21.33 28.97 -4.77
N HIS A 717 20.41 28.19 -4.21
CA HIS A 717 19.55 27.28 -4.99
C HIS A 717 18.69 28.04 -6.01
N GLY A 718 18.20 29.23 -5.64
CA GLY A 718 17.44 30.12 -6.53
C GLY A 718 18.23 30.64 -7.73
N MET A 719 19.57 30.62 -7.66
CA MET A 719 20.46 30.89 -8.80
C MET A 719 20.53 29.72 -9.78
N GLY A 720 19.81 28.60 -9.53
CA GLY A 720 19.84 27.42 -10.38
C GLY A 720 20.95 26.43 -10.05
N LEU A 721 21.59 26.56 -8.89
CA LEU A 721 22.69 25.72 -8.45
C LEU A 721 22.22 24.54 -7.61
N GLU A 722 22.85 23.39 -7.75
CA GLU A 722 22.75 22.27 -6.82
C GLU A 722 23.71 22.50 -5.64
N VAL A 723 23.20 22.48 -4.40
CA VAL A 723 23.97 22.90 -3.23
C VAL A 723 24.44 21.71 -2.41
N TYR A 724 25.74 21.70 -2.08
CA TYR A 724 26.36 20.72 -1.20
C TYR A 724 26.87 21.39 0.07
N LEU A 725 26.27 21.05 1.21
CA LEU A 725 26.66 21.54 2.53
C LEU A 725 27.75 20.62 3.10
N ALA A 726 28.93 21.17 3.35
CA ALA A 726 30.01 20.45 4.03
C ALA A 726 30.13 20.96 5.47
N ILE A 727 30.02 20.04 6.43
CA ILE A 727 30.04 20.38 7.85
C ILE A 727 31.44 20.17 8.39
N ASP A 728 32.09 21.25 8.81
CA ASP A 728 33.44 21.22 9.39
C ASP A 728 33.45 20.39 10.68
N GLU A 729 34.54 19.68 10.93
CA GLU A 729 34.68 18.85 12.11
C GLU A 729 34.68 19.68 13.40
N PHE A 730 35.41 20.80 13.39
CA PHE A 730 35.49 21.72 14.54
C PHE A 730 35.72 23.16 14.06
N SER A 731 35.38 24.10 14.94
CA SER A 731 35.68 25.52 14.74
C SER A 731 36.94 25.90 15.51
N TRP A 732 37.84 26.64 14.88
CA TRP A 732 39.07 27.15 15.52
C TRP A 732 38.77 28.17 16.62
N SER A 733 37.62 28.81 16.58
CA SER A 733 37.30 29.94 17.45
C SER A 733 36.20 29.67 18.47
N LYS A 734 35.47 28.55 18.36
CA LYS A 734 34.29 28.26 19.17
C LYS A 734 34.25 26.79 19.63
N ARG A 735 33.71 26.57 20.84
CA ARG A 735 33.26 25.24 21.24
C ARG A 735 32.01 24.89 20.44
N THR A 736 32.00 23.77 19.79
CA THR A 736 30.89 23.30 18.95
C THR A 736 30.24 22.04 19.53
N ILE A 737 28.95 21.86 19.28
CA ILE A 737 28.28 20.58 19.54
C ILE A 737 28.85 19.51 18.57
N PRO A 738 28.71 18.21 18.90
CA PRO A 738 29.25 17.13 18.07
C PRO A 738 28.81 17.25 16.60
N LYS A 739 29.75 17.00 15.68
CA LYS A 739 29.55 17.10 14.23
C LYS A 739 28.32 16.29 13.78
N LEU A 740 28.11 15.09 14.31
CA LEU A 740 26.97 14.24 13.98
C LEU A 740 25.62 14.94 14.27
N LEU A 741 25.50 15.65 15.40
CA LEU A 741 24.28 16.39 15.74
C LEU A 741 24.08 17.58 14.80
N ARG A 742 25.14 18.34 14.50
CA ARG A 742 25.07 19.46 13.54
C ARG A 742 24.67 18.97 12.14
N ARG A 743 25.21 17.84 11.71
CA ARG A 743 24.84 17.19 10.44
C ARG A 743 23.36 16.80 10.41
N LYS A 744 22.83 16.19 11.49
CA LYS A 744 21.41 15.85 11.59
C LYS A 744 20.51 17.09 11.57
N MET A 745 20.89 18.14 12.30
CA MET A 745 20.16 19.40 12.29
C MET A 745 20.13 20.01 10.87
N ALA A 746 21.26 20.05 10.20
CA ALA A 746 21.34 20.54 8.82
C ALA A 746 20.50 19.66 7.87
N ALA A 747 20.59 18.33 7.97
CA ALA A 747 19.81 17.41 7.16
C ALA A 747 18.30 17.64 7.27
N ILE A 748 17.79 17.77 8.52
CA ILE A 748 16.37 18.07 8.78
C ILE A 748 16.01 19.45 8.20
N SER A 749 16.86 20.45 8.43
CA SER A 749 16.59 21.83 8.01
C SER A 749 16.49 22.02 6.49
N VAL A 750 17.20 21.21 5.69
CA VAL A 750 17.20 21.29 4.21
C VAL A 750 16.51 20.09 3.56
N ALA A 751 15.76 19.31 4.32
CA ALA A 751 15.09 18.12 3.77
C ALA A 751 14.03 18.49 2.71
N ASP A 752 13.36 19.64 2.87
CA ASP A 752 12.38 20.19 1.94
C ASP A 752 13.00 20.73 0.62
N LEU A 753 14.30 20.86 0.54
CA LEU A 753 15.00 21.38 -0.63
C LEU A 753 15.64 20.21 -1.40
N TRP A 754 15.11 19.88 -2.57
CA TRP A 754 15.51 18.68 -3.33
C TRP A 754 16.96 18.69 -3.81
N ASP A 755 17.42 19.76 -4.39
CA ASP A 755 18.78 19.89 -4.97
C ASP A 755 19.79 20.43 -3.94
N VAL A 756 19.53 20.17 -2.65
CA VAL A 756 20.41 20.53 -1.53
C VAL A 756 20.80 19.27 -0.77
N TYR A 757 22.07 18.95 -0.70
CA TYR A 757 22.59 17.72 -0.11
C TYR A 757 23.65 18.00 0.93
N LEU A 758 23.83 17.08 1.86
CA LEU A 758 25.00 17.08 2.73
C LEU A 758 26.16 16.37 2.02
N PHE A 759 27.31 17.04 1.94
CA PHE A 759 28.51 16.45 1.39
C PHE A 759 28.98 15.26 2.26
N PRO A 760 29.56 14.18 1.68
CA PRO A 760 29.97 13.00 2.44
C PRO A 760 31.03 13.30 3.48
N ASP A 761 30.84 12.81 4.70
CA ASP A 761 31.75 13.04 5.83
C ASP A 761 33.12 12.36 5.71
N ASN A 762 33.16 11.25 4.95
CA ASN A 762 34.38 10.50 4.70
C ASN A 762 35.29 11.12 3.62
N MET A 763 34.90 12.30 3.11
CA MET A 763 35.66 13.04 2.09
C MET A 763 35.90 14.47 2.60
N PRO A 764 36.78 14.70 3.56
CA PRO A 764 37.08 16.04 4.05
C PRO A 764 37.72 16.87 2.94
N ILE A 765 37.24 18.11 2.78
CA ILE A 765 37.73 19.07 1.80
C ILE A 765 38.21 20.31 2.54
N ASN A 766 39.50 20.60 2.37
CA ASN A 766 40.08 21.88 2.80
C ASN A 766 40.02 22.88 1.64
N ILE A 767 39.12 23.84 1.73
CA ILE A 767 38.95 24.87 0.67
C ILE A 767 40.18 25.75 0.45
N ALA A 768 41.14 25.76 1.37
CA ALA A 768 42.41 26.44 1.22
C ALA A 768 43.49 25.61 0.47
N SER A 769 43.24 24.31 0.19
CA SER A 769 44.13 23.42 -0.52
C SER A 769 43.73 23.31 -1.99
N PRO A 770 44.58 23.72 -2.94
CA PRO A 770 44.31 23.55 -4.37
C PRO A 770 44.11 22.07 -4.77
N GLU A 771 44.79 21.15 -4.09
CA GLU A 771 44.70 19.70 -4.35
C GLU A 771 43.27 19.20 -3.96
N ASP A 772 42.76 19.65 -2.80
CA ASP A 772 41.42 19.28 -2.34
C ASP A 772 40.33 19.89 -3.23
N LEU A 773 40.54 21.13 -3.70
CA LEU A 773 39.64 21.76 -4.67
C LEU A 773 39.61 21.03 -6.01
N ALA A 774 40.80 20.59 -6.49
CA ALA A 774 40.88 19.76 -7.68
C ALA A 774 40.18 18.39 -7.47
N ALA A 775 40.39 17.76 -6.31
CA ALA A 775 39.69 16.52 -5.95
C ALA A 775 38.16 16.72 -5.85
N LEU A 776 37.70 17.85 -5.30
CA LEU A 776 36.31 18.23 -5.25
C LEU A 776 35.71 18.38 -6.65
N ALA A 777 36.39 19.13 -7.53
CA ALA A 777 35.99 19.30 -8.93
C ALA A 777 35.87 17.95 -9.66
N GLY A 778 36.79 17.02 -9.38
CA GLY A 778 36.76 15.66 -9.92
C GLY A 778 35.54 14.82 -9.48
N LYS A 779 34.81 15.21 -8.40
CA LYS A 779 33.54 14.56 -8.00
C LYS A 779 32.34 15.00 -8.85
N PHE A 780 32.45 16.10 -9.57
CA PHE A 780 31.41 16.69 -10.40
C PHE A 780 31.87 16.89 -11.86
N PRO A 781 32.20 15.81 -12.56
CA PRO A 781 32.78 15.91 -13.89
C PRO A 781 31.83 16.62 -14.86
N GLY A 782 32.33 17.58 -15.63
CA GLY A 782 31.58 18.32 -16.63
C GLY A 782 30.62 19.37 -16.07
N ARG A 783 30.69 19.66 -14.76
CA ARG A 783 29.83 20.66 -14.10
C ARG A 783 30.68 21.83 -13.61
N GLU A 784 30.15 23.03 -13.72
CA GLU A 784 30.74 24.21 -13.09
C GLU A 784 30.63 24.11 -11.57
N LEU A 785 31.72 24.43 -10.86
CA LEU A 785 31.79 24.38 -9.41
C LEU A 785 32.00 25.78 -8.84
N TYR A 786 31.08 26.18 -7.97
CA TYR A 786 31.12 27.44 -7.23
C TYR A 786 31.39 27.17 -5.77
N LEU A 787 32.20 28.00 -5.14
CA LEU A 787 32.47 27.97 -3.71
C LEU A 787 31.64 29.07 -3.03
N ALA A 788 30.75 28.69 -2.12
CA ALA A 788 30.00 29.63 -1.30
C ALA A 788 30.70 29.78 0.06
N ALA A 789 31.17 30.98 0.36
CA ALA A 789 31.86 31.29 1.62
C ALA A 789 31.39 32.63 2.19
N GLY A 790 31.39 32.77 3.51
CA GLY A 790 31.15 34.03 4.16
C GLY A 790 32.24 35.03 3.87
N SER A 791 31.91 36.32 3.81
CA SER A 791 32.89 37.41 3.59
C SER A 791 33.98 37.43 4.67
N ASP A 792 33.65 37.03 5.88
CA ASP A 792 34.57 36.88 7.01
C ASP A 792 35.66 35.83 6.73
N VAL A 793 35.32 34.74 6.04
CA VAL A 793 36.26 33.70 5.61
C VAL A 793 37.16 34.23 4.53
N ILE A 794 36.61 34.98 3.56
CA ILE A 794 37.39 35.53 2.44
C ILE A 794 38.34 36.61 2.94
N PHE A 795 37.88 37.55 3.79
CA PHE A 795 38.71 38.66 4.29
C PHE A 795 39.59 38.29 5.47
N GLY A 796 39.25 37.28 6.26
CA GLY A 796 39.94 36.89 7.47
C GLY A 796 40.96 35.73 7.31
N ALA A 797 40.86 34.94 6.26
CA ALA A 797 41.74 33.80 6.03
C ALA A 797 43.05 34.23 5.35
N SER A 798 44.16 34.00 5.98
CA SER A 798 45.50 34.36 5.47
C SER A 798 45.82 33.69 4.10
N ALA A 799 45.23 32.58 3.80
CA ALA A 799 45.34 31.87 2.52
C ALA A 799 44.76 32.63 1.33
N TYR A 800 43.81 33.55 1.55
CA TYR A 800 43.22 34.37 0.50
C TYR A 800 43.80 35.80 0.42
N GLN A 801 44.80 36.13 1.26
CA GLN A 801 45.42 37.49 1.27
C GLN A 801 46.54 37.65 0.27
N THR A 802 47.05 36.58 -0.36
CA THR A 802 48.21 36.58 -1.21
C THR A 802 47.94 36.38 -2.70
N GLU A 803 46.83 35.75 -3.07
CA GLU A 803 46.41 35.62 -4.47
C GLU A 803 44.89 35.59 -4.51
N ALA A 804 44.28 36.30 -5.45
CA ALA A 804 42.83 36.21 -5.66
C ALA A 804 42.49 34.81 -6.15
N PRO A 805 41.56 34.05 -5.49
CA PRO A 805 41.10 32.79 -6.04
C PRO A 805 40.42 33.07 -7.38
N GLY A 806 40.89 32.36 -8.42
CA GLY A 806 40.34 32.41 -9.75
C GLY A 806 38.91 31.92 -9.87
#